data_32f9d94b73bf50abd34485fcd2691e96
#
_entry.id   32f9d94b73bf50abd34485fcd2691e96
#
_cell.length_a   1.000
_cell.length_b   1.000
_cell.length_c   1.000
_cell.angle_alpha   90.00
_cell.angle_beta   90.00
_cell.angle_gamma   90.00
#
_symmetry.space_group_name_H-M   'P 1'
#
loop_
_entity.id
_entity.type
_entity.pdbx_description
1 polymer ?
#
loop_
_entity_poly.entity_id
_entity_poly.type
_entity_poly.pdbx_seq_one_letter_code
_entity_poly.pdbx_strand_id
1 'polypeptide(L)'
;MKQNFFHRYLSAKVLPIWTILLIDIFIIVASCLLAYSLRYDFRSIFLDSSTIDKTILWTVVANLIFFRVFRTYSNVLRFSSFVDIMRIFVSLTVSYGVLMILSLLLDAYLGIRIGAISVLFMAYVINFAMMACSRIVVKMFFEVLNFDGSHTTNVFIYGAKEAGVNIAKSLRVNLRNHYRLRGFIADEPELIGKVMMGAKVFPNDEALIENMNDRDVHTIIVSPAKMEKLKKSDMIDTLLSNNVKLLTAPPLSEWGGQALNKTQLKEIQIEDLLQREPIEVDIHKIASHLEGKRVMITGAAGSIGSEIMRQVASFNPYKLILIDQAETPLHDIRLELQDRWRDIDAETIVADISNATRMEAIFREYKPQYIFHAAAYKHVPMMEDNVSESIQINVSGTRTLADLAVKFGSEKFVMISTDKAVNPTNVMGCSKRICEIYVQSLAKKLQKEGTRSVQFITTRFGNVLGSNGSVIPRFRDQIQRGGPVTVTHPEIIRYFMTIPEACRLVLEAGSMGNGGDIYIFAMGKPVKIVDLAKRMISLSGRTDVKIEFTGLRHGEKLYEELLNVKELTKPTYHEKIMIATVREYDYDEVKERIQKLIDVSYTYDQMKIVAAMKDIVPEFVSKNSCFEALDKKD
;
A
#
# COMPACT_ATOMS: atom_id res chain seq x y z
N MET A 1 37.42 28.46 -13.74
CA MET A 1 38.24 27.42 -13.08
C MET A 1 38.41 27.58 -11.56
N LYS A 2 38.19 28.77 -10.97
CA LYS A 2 38.32 29.01 -9.50
C LYS A 2 37.06 28.68 -8.67
N GLN A 3 35.89 28.61 -9.26
CA GLN A 3 34.64 28.29 -8.52
C GLN A 3 34.51 26.81 -8.13
N ASN A 4 35.22 25.90 -8.81
CA ASN A 4 35.10 24.45 -8.56
C ASN A 4 35.87 23.91 -7.34
N PHE A 5 36.90 24.63 -6.84
CA PHE A 5 37.70 24.16 -5.70
C PHE A 5 36.98 24.36 -4.37
N PHE A 6 36.36 25.51 -4.16
CA PHE A 6 35.56 25.82 -2.96
C PHE A 6 34.29 24.94 -2.89
N HIS A 7 33.62 24.73 -4.03
CA HIS A 7 32.45 23.86 -4.11
C HIS A 7 32.80 22.39 -3.83
N ARG A 8 33.95 21.93 -4.30
CA ARG A 8 34.42 20.54 -4.11
C ARG A 8 34.90 20.29 -2.67
N TYR A 9 35.46 21.30 -1.99
CA TYR A 9 35.93 21.22 -0.60
C TYR A 9 34.76 21.33 0.39
N LEU A 10 33.75 22.14 0.11
CA LEU A 10 32.56 22.32 0.94
C LEU A 10 31.48 21.25 0.70
N SER A 11 31.47 20.60 -0.48
CA SER A 11 30.59 19.45 -0.77
C SER A 11 31.15 18.12 -0.26
N ALA A 12 32.39 18.07 0.23
CA ALA A 12 32.94 16.88 0.86
C ALA A 12 32.08 16.49 2.06
N LYS A 13 31.70 15.24 2.15
CA LYS A 13 30.73 14.68 3.11
C LYS A 13 31.06 14.99 4.58
N VAL A 14 32.31 15.29 4.92
CA VAL A 14 32.78 15.58 6.29
C VAL A 14 33.95 16.57 6.23
N LEU A 15 33.88 17.71 6.92
CA LEU A 15 35.04 18.60 7.12
C LEU A 15 36.08 17.89 8.00
N PRO A 16 37.38 17.92 7.64
CA PRO A 16 38.44 17.34 8.48
C PRO A 16 38.46 18.00 9.87
N ILE A 17 38.68 17.20 10.91
CA ILE A 17 38.70 17.65 12.31
C ILE A 17 39.72 18.80 12.54
N TRP A 18 40.83 18.75 11.83
CA TRP A 18 41.87 19.78 11.96
C TRP A 18 41.48 21.18 11.47
N THR A 19 40.54 21.29 10.48
CA THR A 19 40.01 22.61 10.03
C THR A 19 39.12 23.24 11.08
N ILE A 20 38.35 22.42 11.79
CA ILE A 20 37.50 22.87 12.88
C ILE A 20 38.37 23.37 14.04
N LEU A 21 39.40 22.60 14.36
CA LEU A 21 40.36 22.92 15.40
C LEU A 21 41.06 24.27 15.11
N LEU A 22 41.50 24.52 13.88
CA LEU A 22 42.10 25.77 13.47
C LEU A 22 41.16 26.97 13.63
N ILE A 23 39.89 26.83 13.28
CA ILE A 23 38.87 27.87 13.45
C ILE A 23 38.66 28.15 14.95
N ASP A 24 38.58 27.12 15.78
CA ASP A 24 38.36 27.25 17.21
C ASP A 24 39.59 27.91 17.90
N ILE A 25 40.82 27.55 17.50
CA ILE A 25 42.04 28.24 17.98
C ILE A 25 42.02 29.70 17.57
N PHE A 26 41.67 30.00 16.32
CA PHE A 26 41.52 31.39 15.87
C PHE A 26 40.50 32.17 16.70
N ILE A 27 39.35 31.57 17.01
CA ILE A 27 38.31 32.17 17.85
C ILE A 27 38.86 32.45 19.28
N ILE A 28 39.60 31.49 19.87
CA ILE A 28 40.20 31.67 21.21
C ILE A 28 41.16 32.86 21.22
N VAL A 29 42.07 32.91 20.24
CA VAL A 29 43.04 34.00 20.12
C VAL A 29 42.34 35.35 19.92
N ALA A 30 41.38 35.41 18.99
CA ALA A 30 40.59 36.61 18.73
C ALA A 30 39.81 37.07 19.96
N SER A 31 39.22 36.15 20.73
CA SER A 31 38.49 36.43 21.97
C SER A 31 39.40 37.01 23.05
N CYS A 32 40.62 36.50 23.19
CA CYS A 32 41.61 37.05 24.12
C CYS A 32 42.05 38.47 23.73
N LEU A 33 42.39 38.66 22.45
CA LEU A 33 42.78 40.00 21.96
C LEU A 33 41.64 41.02 22.13
N LEU A 34 40.40 40.62 21.83
CA LEU A 34 39.24 41.46 22.01
C LEU A 34 39.00 41.80 23.50
N ALA A 35 39.17 40.85 24.40
CA ALA A 35 39.04 41.05 25.84
C ALA A 35 40.10 42.03 26.38
N TYR A 36 41.32 41.93 25.88
CA TYR A 36 42.39 42.89 26.22
C TYR A 36 42.06 44.28 25.68
N SER A 37 41.61 44.40 24.43
CA SER A 37 41.24 45.69 23.82
C SER A 37 40.08 46.40 24.53
N LEU A 38 39.14 45.62 25.07
CA LEU A 38 37.99 46.15 25.83
C LEU A 38 38.38 46.63 27.24
N ARG A 39 39.45 46.06 27.84
CA ARG A 39 39.88 46.42 29.18
C ARG A 39 40.96 47.48 29.20
N TYR A 40 41.87 47.41 28.25
CA TYR A 40 43.01 48.34 28.12
C TYR A 40 42.92 48.99 26.75
N ASP A 41 43.14 50.33 26.67
CA ASP A 41 43.09 51.00 25.37
C ASP A 41 43.93 50.29 24.29
N PHE A 42 43.51 50.35 23.05
CA PHE A 42 44.17 49.67 21.89
C PHE A 42 45.70 49.99 21.82
N ARG A 43 46.15 51.13 22.30
CA ARG A 43 47.58 51.49 22.36
C ARG A 43 48.38 50.65 23.36
N SER A 44 47.78 50.18 24.44
CA SER A 44 48.49 49.44 25.50
C SER A 44 48.76 47.98 25.10
N ILE A 45 48.04 47.42 24.06
CA ILE A 45 48.29 46.11 23.53
C ILE A 45 49.70 45.97 22.96
N PHE A 46 50.27 47.01 22.40
CA PHE A 46 51.62 47.04 21.83
C PHE A 46 52.71 47.24 22.87
N LEU A 47 52.39 47.69 24.09
CA LEU A 47 53.33 48.02 25.13
C LEU A 47 53.62 46.88 26.11
N ASP A 48 52.70 45.92 26.28
CA ASP A 48 52.85 44.74 27.17
C ASP A 48 52.60 43.41 26.45
N SER A 49 53.29 43.21 25.33
CA SER A 49 53.11 42.03 24.48
C SER A 49 53.45 40.73 25.23
N SER A 50 54.39 40.71 26.16
CA SER A 50 54.83 39.50 26.85
C SER A 50 53.76 38.89 27.76
N THR A 51 52.92 39.72 28.40
CA THR A 51 51.81 39.26 29.25
C THR A 51 50.63 38.78 28.41
N ILE A 52 50.38 39.43 27.29
CA ILE A 52 49.31 39.03 26.34
C ILE A 52 49.63 37.69 25.72
N ASP A 53 50.89 37.51 25.23
CA ASP A 53 51.30 36.24 24.61
C ASP A 53 51.22 35.07 25.59
N LYS A 54 51.62 35.25 26.85
CA LYS A 54 51.46 34.25 27.91
C LYS A 54 50.00 33.90 28.17
N THR A 55 49.11 34.90 28.26
CA THR A 55 47.68 34.70 28.48
C THR A 55 47.06 33.90 27.31
N ILE A 56 47.38 34.26 26.07
CA ILE A 56 46.90 33.57 24.88
C ILE A 56 47.40 32.13 24.89
N LEU A 57 48.69 31.92 25.14
CA LEU A 57 49.26 30.56 25.16
C LEU A 57 48.57 29.68 26.19
N TRP A 58 48.48 30.13 27.44
CA TRP A 58 47.81 29.36 28.50
C TRP A 58 46.34 29.12 28.22
N THR A 59 45.63 30.09 27.65
CA THR A 59 44.21 29.97 27.28
C THR A 59 44.04 28.94 26.15
N VAL A 60 44.86 28.98 25.12
CA VAL A 60 44.80 28.01 24.01
C VAL A 60 45.10 26.61 24.53
N VAL A 61 46.19 26.42 25.31
CA VAL A 61 46.58 25.09 25.83
C VAL A 61 45.49 24.52 26.74
N ALA A 62 44.93 25.30 27.66
CA ALA A 62 43.88 24.84 28.54
C ALA A 62 42.64 24.44 27.76
N ASN A 63 42.19 25.28 26.82
CA ASN A 63 41.00 24.94 26.02
C ASN A 63 41.21 23.69 25.16
N LEU A 64 42.38 23.50 24.56
CA LEU A 64 42.69 22.27 23.80
C LEU A 64 42.59 21.01 24.66
N ILE A 65 43.13 21.09 25.90
CA ILE A 65 43.06 19.95 26.86
C ILE A 65 41.58 19.66 27.18
N PHE A 66 40.78 20.63 27.56
CA PHE A 66 39.39 20.42 27.94
C PHE A 66 38.50 20.05 26.75
N PHE A 67 38.76 20.57 25.55
CA PHE A 67 38.05 20.12 24.33
C PHE A 67 38.30 18.63 24.05
N ARG A 68 39.50 18.13 24.35
CA ARG A 68 39.81 16.72 24.25
C ARG A 68 39.08 15.87 25.31
N VAL A 69 39.06 16.34 26.54
CA VAL A 69 38.40 15.68 27.68
C VAL A 69 36.88 15.61 27.46
N PHE A 70 36.24 16.68 27.07
CA PHE A 70 34.79 16.76 26.84
C PHE A 70 34.37 16.29 25.44
N ARG A 71 35.31 15.78 24.62
CA ARG A 71 35.06 15.26 23.26
C ARG A 71 34.25 16.22 22.38
N THR A 72 34.53 17.52 22.41
CA THR A 72 33.80 18.55 21.64
C THR A 72 33.89 18.33 20.11
N TYR A 73 34.87 17.55 19.62
CA TYR A 73 35.10 17.23 18.21
C TYR A 73 34.62 15.83 17.80
N SER A 74 33.83 15.14 18.63
CA SER A 74 33.38 13.78 18.32
C SER A 74 32.23 13.74 17.32
N ASN A 75 31.53 14.84 17.10
CA ASN A 75 30.36 14.91 16.25
C ASN A 75 30.63 15.65 14.93
N VAL A 76 29.92 15.24 13.88
CA VAL A 76 29.98 15.90 12.58
C VAL A 76 29.25 17.25 12.70
N LEU A 77 29.94 18.35 12.41
CA LEU A 77 29.41 19.73 12.50
C LEU A 77 28.04 19.93 11.82
N ARG A 78 27.80 19.17 10.77
CA ARG A 78 26.54 19.18 9.99
C ARG A 78 25.30 18.87 10.84
N PHE A 79 25.45 18.09 11.89
CA PHE A 79 24.36 17.65 12.78
C PHE A 79 24.46 18.28 14.16
N SER A 80 25.20 19.40 14.28
CA SER A 80 25.35 20.11 15.53
C SER A 80 23.98 20.38 16.19
N SER A 81 23.81 19.81 17.37
CA SER A 81 22.58 19.87 18.16
C SER A 81 22.75 20.84 19.35
N PHE A 82 21.65 21.13 20.04
CA PHE A 82 21.71 21.88 21.32
C PHE A 82 22.70 21.23 22.32
N VAL A 83 22.82 19.92 22.29
CA VAL A 83 23.73 19.15 23.14
C VAL A 83 25.20 19.51 22.86
N ASP A 84 25.57 19.79 21.60
CA ASP A 84 26.95 20.14 21.24
C ASP A 84 27.29 21.57 21.74
N ILE A 85 26.34 22.48 21.67
CA ILE A 85 26.50 23.82 22.24
C ILE A 85 26.66 23.74 23.76
N MET A 86 25.89 22.89 24.45
CA MET A 86 26.02 22.63 25.87
C MET A 86 27.38 22.01 26.24
N ARG A 87 27.91 21.09 25.41
CA ARG A 87 29.27 20.54 25.62
C ARG A 87 30.36 21.62 25.51
N ILE A 88 30.24 22.51 24.52
CA ILE A 88 31.15 23.68 24.38
C ILE A 88 31.02 24.56 25.60
N PHE A 89 29.83 24.89 26.05
CA PHE A 89 29.58 25.69 27.25
C PHE A 89 30.27 25.11 28.48
N VAL A 90 30.02 23.83 28.80
CA VAL A 90 30.63 23.15 29.95
C VAL A 90 32.14 23.09 29.83
N SER A 91 32.68 22.76 28.66
CA SER A 91 34.12 22.68 28.41
C SER A 91 34.82 24.01 28.63
N LEU A 92 34.26 25.12 28.10
CA LEU A 92 34.79 26.48 28.28
C LEU A 92 34.68 26.91 29.73
N THR A 93 33.56 26.68 30.41
CA THR A 93 33.36 27.03 31.81
C THR A 93 34.41 26.40 32.71
N VAL A 94 34.65 25.08 32.53
CA VAL A 94 35.68 24.38 33.30
C VAL A 94 37.08 24.87 32.95
N SER A 95 37.40 25.04 31.66
CA SER A 95 38.69 25.51 31.18
C SER A 95 39.05 26.88 31.77
N TYR A 96 38.16 27.85 31.60
CA TYR A 96 38.42 29.23 32.12
C TYR A 96 38.34 29.30 33.65
N GLY A 97 37.49 28.47 34.29
CA GLY A 97 37.45 28.35 35.76
C GLY A 97 38.79 27.88 36.33
N VAL A 98 39.37 26.84 35.73
CA VAL A 98 40.70 26.32 36.11
C VAL A 98 41.78 27.36 35.88
N LEU A 99 41.75 28.07 34.73
CA LEU A 99 42.72 29.14 34.43
C LEU A 99 42.61 30.30 35.42
N MET A 100 41.42 30.72 35.82
CA MET A 100 41.24 31.80 36.82
C MET A 100 41.77 31.37 38.19
N ILE A 101 41.48 30.15 38.64
CA ILE A 101 41.99 29.61 39.91
C ILE A 101 43.52 29.51 39.85
N LEU A 102 44.04 28.97 38.76
CA LEU A 102 45.51 28.84 38.58
C LEU A 102 46.20 30.22 38.57
N SER A 103 45.61 31.22 37.89
CA SER A 103 46.12 32.59 37.88
C SER A 103 46.16 33.21 39.29
N LEU A 104 45.15 32.93 40.13
CA LEU A 104 45.10 33.42 41.53
C LEU A 104 46.18 32.72 42.39
N LEU A 105 46.34 31.42 42.24
CA LEU A 105 47.33 30.65 43.01
C LEU A 105 48.76 31.03 42.63
N LEU A 106 49.06 31.16 41.34
CA LEU A 106 50.37 31.57 40.87
C LEU A 106 50.74 33.02 41.28
N ASP A 107 49.75 33.90 41.29
CA ASP A 107 49.94 35.27 41.80
C ASP A 107 50.25 35.28 43.29
N ALA A 108 49.51 34.52 44.09
CA ALA A 108 49.65 34.46 45.55
C ALA A 108 51.00 33.81 46.00
N TYR A 109 51.46 32.74 45.31
CA TYR A 109 52.63 31.98 45.75
C TYR A 109 53.94 32.34 45.02
N LEU A 110 53.84 32.77 43.76
CA LEU A 110 55.03 32.99 42.91
C LEU A 110 55.11 34.42 42.32
N GLY A 111 54.10 35.27 42.58
CA GLY A 111 54.03 36.58 41.98
C GLY A 111 53.85 36.62 40.45
N ILE A 112 53.49 35.50 39.86
CA ILE A 112 53.33 35.35 38.40
C ILE A 112 51.86 35.35 38.04
N ARG A 113 51.41 36.35 37.26
CA ARG A 113 50.03 36.42 36.74
C ARG A 113 49.95 35.86 35.32
N ILE A 114 49.04 34.90 35.09
CA ILE A 114 48.70 34.40 33.75
C ILE A 114 47.98 35.47 32.96
N GLY A 115 47.07 36.21 33.62
CA GLY A 115 46.29 37.31 33.08
C GLY A 115 45.35 37.88 34.14
N ALA A 116 44.83 39.09 33.93
CA ALA A 116 43.86 39.67 34.82
C ALA A 116 42.54 38.90 34.79
N ILE A 117 41.95 38.54 35.94
CA ILE A 117 40.73 37.76 36.06
C ILE A 117 39.60 38.32 35.21
N SER A 118 39.45 39.64 35.16
CA SER A 118 38.43 40.33 34.35
C SER A 118 38.65 40.12 32.83
N VAL A 119 39.91 40.03 32.37
CA VAL A 119 40.22 39.70 30.97
C VAL A 119 39.86 38.27 30.67
N LEU A 120 40.20 37.33 31.56
CA LEU A 120 39.85 35.91 31.40
C LEU A 120 38.33 35.70 31.38
N PHE A 121 37.59 36.43 32.26
CA PHE A 121 36.13 36.37 32.27
C PHE A 121 35.52 36.96 31.00
N MET A 122 35.97 38.12 30.53
CA MET A 122 35.51 38.69 29.26
C MET A 122 35.84 37.79 28.08
N ALA A 123 37.08 37.22 28.04
CA ALA A 123 37.49 36.28 27.02
C ALA A 123 36.60 35.03 27.01
N TYR A 124 36.20 34.48 28.17
CA TYR A 124 35.27 33.37 28.30
C TYR A 124 33.92 33.69 27.63
N VAL A 125 33.31 34.82 27.97
CA VAL A 125 31.98 35.19 27.42
C VAL A 125 32.04 35.37 25.90
N ILE A 126 33.06 36.13 25.44
CA ILE A 126 33.26 36.37 23.99
C ILE A 126 33.54 35.07 23.25
N ASN A 127 34.39 34.21 23.79
CA ASN A 127 34.75 32.93 23.18
C ASN A 127 33.53 32.01 23.05
N PHE A 128 32.72 31.88 24.10
CA PHE A 128 31.49 31.12 24.05
C PHE A 128 30.51 31.65 22.98
N ALA A 129 30.29 32.98 22.96
CA ALA A 129 29.40 33.61 21.98
C ALA A 129 29.87 33.39 20.53
N MET A 130 31.18 33.59 20.27
CA MET A 130 31.77 33.38 18.94
C MET A 130 31.73 31.92 18.49
N MET A 131 32.04 30.97 19.38
CA MET A 131 31.96 29.54 19.06
C MET A 131 30.55 29.08 18.82
N ALA A 132 29.58 29.47 19.65
CA ALA A 132 28.18 29.16 19.44
C ALA A 132 27.65 29.72 18.11
N CYS A 133 27.98 30.98 17.82
CA CYS A 133 27.62 31.63 16.56
C CYS A 133 28.25 30.90 15.35
N SER A 134 29.54 30.55 15.43
CA SER A 134 30.22 29.83 14.36
C SER A 134 29.57 28.48 14.05
N ARG A 135 29.15 27.73 15.08
CA ARG A 135 28.42 26.44 14.88
C ARG A 135 27.07 26.65 14.18
N ILE A 136 26.33 27.67 14.58
CA ILE A 136 25.02 28.02 13.97
C ILE A 136 25.22 28.45 12.51
N VAL A 137 26.17 29.33 12.23
CA VAL A 137 26.47 29.82 10.88
C VAL A 137 26.90 28.70 9.95
N VAL A 138 27.80 27.82 10.40
CA VAL A 138 28.25 26.66 9.61
C VAL A 138 27.06 25.74 9.30
N LYS A 139 26.21 25.48 10.27
CA LYS A 139 24.98 24.67 10.05
C LYS A 139 24.04 25.32 9.02
N MET A 140 23.75 26.63 9.18
CA MET A 140 22.90 27.36 8.22
C MET A 140 23.49 27.37 6.82
N PHE A 141 24.82 27.55 6.70
CA PHE A 141 25.51 27.58 5.41
C PHE A 141 25.46 26.20 4.71
N PHE A 142 25.67 25.11 5.43
CA PHE A 142 25.49 23.76 4.90
C PHE A 142 24.04 23.46 4.51
N GLU A 143 23.10 23.96 5.26
CA GLU A 143 21.68 23.84 4.95
C GLU A 143 21.28 24.57 3.66
N VAL A 144 21.88 25.71 3.39
CA VAL A 144 21.60 26.51 2.18
C VAL A 144 22.32 25.95 0.94
N LEU A 145 23.61 25.56 1.06
CA LEU A 145 24.41 25.09 -0.07
C LEU A 145 24.00 23.72 -0.63
N ASN A 146 23.45 22.85 0.19
CA ASN A 146 22.99 21.52 -0.25
C ASN A 146 21.53 21.54 -0.76
N PHE A 147 20.96 22.71 -0.98
CA PHE A 147 19.64 22.88 -1.55
C PHE A 147 19.74 22.91 -3.08
N ASP A 148 19.68 21.75 -3.71
CA ASP A 148 19.48 21.64 -5.16
C ASP A 148 17.99 21.81 -5.46
N GLY A 149 17.57 23.06 -5.65
CA GLY A 149 16.17 23.46 -5.80
C GLY A 149 15.55 23.20 -7.16
N SER A 150 16.28 22.57 -8.10
CA SER A 150 15.88 22.49 -9.51
C SER A 150 14.75 21.50 -9.79
N HIS A 151 14.37 20.60 -8.87
CA HIS A 151 13.34 19.57 -9.08
C HIS A 151 12.47 19.28 -7.83
N THR A 152 12.22 20.28 -6.98
CA THR A 152 11.38 20.06 -5.79
C THR A 152 9.91 20.32 -6.08
N THR A 153 9.04 19.35 -5.75
CA THR A 153 7.59 19.49 -5.84
C THR A 153 7.05 20.20 -4.59
N ASN A 154 6.31 21.29 -4.78
CA ASN A 154 5.61 21.96 -3.68
C ASN A 154 4.45 21.10 -3.21
N VAL A 155 4.32 20.89 -1.90
CA VAL A 155 3.28 20.03 -1.33
C VAL A 155 2.54 20.67 -0.16
N PHE A 156 1.27 20.36 -0.04
CA PHE A 156 0.50 20.51 1.21
C PHE A 156 0.38 19.15 1.90
N ILE A 157 0.22 19.16 3.23
CA ILE A 157 -0.05 17.96 4.02
C ILE A 157 -1.48 18.05 4.57
N TYR A 158 -2.33 17.09 4.22
CA TYR A 158 -3.66 17.00 4.83
C TYR A 158 -3.59 16.23 6.14
N GLY A 159 -3.82 16.97 7.23
CA GLY A 159 -3.70 16.56 8.62
C GLY A 159 -2.57 17.29 9.34
N ALA A 160 -2.94 18.14 10.30
CA ALA A 160 -2.02 19.01 11.06
C ALA A 160 -1.74 18.47 12.47
N LYS A 161 -2.10 17.23 12.80
CA LYS A 161 -1.78 16.56 14.07
C LYS A 161 -0.49 15.74 13.95
N GLU A 162 -0.23 14.87 14.91
CA GLU A 162 1.02 14.11 15.06
C GLU A 162 1.50 13.43 13.77
N ALA A 163 0.62 12.71 13.06
CA ALA A 163 0.98 12.06 11.81
C ALA A 163 1.45 13.04 10.73
N GLY A 164 0.76 14.17 10.56
CA GLY A 164 1.15 15.20 9.60
C GLY A 164 2.45 15.90 9.98
N VAL A 165 2.69 16.14 11.26
CA VAL A 165 3.96 16.71 11.77
C VAL A 165 5.12 15.76 11.51
N ASN A 166 4.94 14.46 11.69
CA ASN A 166 5.97 13.46 11.42
C ASN A 166 6.29 13.34 9.92
N ILE A 167 5.27 13.42 9.05
CA ILE A 167 5.46 13.54 7.60
C ILE A 167 6.28 14.80 7.28
N ALA A 168 5.92 15.96 7.85
CA ALA A 168 6.62 17.22 7.63
C ALA A 168 8.08 17.16 8.07
N LYS A 169 8.38 16.53 9.22
CA LYS A 169 9.76 16.28 9.68
C LYS A 169 10.53 15.44 8.66
N SER A 170 9.91 14.36 8.16
CA SER A 170 10.55 13.48 7.17
C SER A 170 10.79 14.19 5.83
N LEU A 171 9.86 15.05 5.38
CA LEU A 171 10.06 15.88 4.19
C LEU A 171 11.27 16.78 4.32
N ARG A 172 11.50 17.36 5.51
CA ARG A 172 12.64 18.26 5.75
C ARG A 172 13.99 17.56 5.84
N VAL A 173 14.01 16.34 6.38
CA VAL A 173 15.26 15.61 6.64
C VAL A 173 15.63 14.74 5.44
N ASN A 174 14.74 13.83 5.03
CA ASN A 174 15.05 12.79 4.05
C ASN A 174 14.58 13.13 2.63
N LEU A 175 13.51 13.90 2.51
CA LEU A 175 12.84 14.14 1.22
C LEU A 175 12.98 15.59 0.75
N ARG A 176 13.88 16.35 1.34
CA ARG A 176 14.11 17.80 1.06
C ARG A 176 14.39 18.08 -0.42
N ASN A 177 15.08 17.20 -1.10
CA ASN A 177 15.43 17.33 -2.52
C ASN A 177 14.28 16.92 -3.47
N HIS A 178 13.17 16.40 -2.93
CA HIS A 178 12.03 15.94 -3.72
C HIS A 178 10.77 16.76 -3.46
N TYR A 179 10.53 17.12 -2.19
CA TYR A 179 9.30 17.79 -1.79
C TYR A 179 9.58 19.02 -0.91
N ARG A 180 8.82 20.08 -1.13
CA ARG A 180 8.87 21.31 -0.36
C ARG A 180 7.53 21.59 0.30
N LEU A 181 7.48 21.56 1.63
CA LEU A 181 6.28 21.86 2.39
C LEU A 181 5.90 23.34 2.25
N ARG A 182 4.68 23.63 1.77
CA ARG A 182 4.13 24.97 1.59
C ARG A 182 2.94 25.25 2.51
N GLY A 183 2.28 24.23 3.05
CA GLY A 183 1.17 24.38 3.96
C GLY A 183 0.67 23.06 4.53
N PHE A 184 -0.18 23.19 5.52
CA PHE A 184 -1.00 22.10 6.05
C PHE A 184 -2.46 22.37 5.74
N ILE A 185 -3.26 21.33 5.64
CA ILE A 185 -4.72 21.38 5.56
C ILE A 185 -5.27 20.76 6.83
N ALA A 186 -6.17 21.46 7.51
CA ALA A 186 -6.81 20.96 8.72
C ALA A 186 -8.33 21.19 8.67
N ASP A 187 -9.06 20.29 9.33
CA ASP A 187 -10.49 20.42 9.57
C ASP A 187 -10.78 21.00 10.97
N GLU A 188 -9.75 21.01 11.83
CA GLU A 188 -9.86 21.47 13.21
C GLU A 188 -9.74 22.99 13.26
N PRO A 189 -10.82 23.73 13.68
CA PRO A 189 -10.82 25.21 13.69
C PRO A 189 -9.68 25.81 14.53
N GLU A 190 -9.28 25.12 15.59
CA GLU A 190 -8.23 25.55 16.51
C GLU A 190 -6.83 25.63 15.86
N LEU A 191 -6.60 24.90 14.78
CA LEU A 191 -5.33 24.83 14.08
C LEU A 191 -5.27 25.76 12.87
N ILE A 192 -6.41 26.18 12.34
CA ILE A 192 -6.50 27.02 11.15
C ILE A 192 -5.84 28.38 11.40
N GLY A 193 -5.07 28.85 10.43
CA GLY A 193 -4.33 30.12 10.48
C GLY A 193 -3.02 30.06 11.26
N LYS A 194 -2.77 29.03 12.07
CA LYS A 194 -1.50 28.86 12.79
C LYS A 194 -0.36 28.49 11.83
N VAL A 195 0.86 28.72 12.29
CA VAL A 195 2.09 28.31 11.57
C VAL A 195 2.71 27.13 12.29
N MET A 196 2.84 26.01 11.59
CA MET A 196 3.44 24.77 12.09
C MET A 196 4.60 24.36 11.19
N MET A 197 5.74 24.05 11.80
CA MET A 197 6.94 23.70 11.02
C MET A 197 7.24 24.74 9.92
N GLY A 198 7.03 26.05 10.20
CA GLY A 198 7.25 27.14 9.24
C GLY A 198 6.31 27.15 8.03
N ALA A 199 5.22 26.42 8.06
CA ALA A 199 4.17 26.42 7.04
C ALA A 199 2.81 26.75 7.68
N LYS A 200 1.98 27.53 6.97
CA LYS A 200 0.64 27.95 7.44
C LYS A 200 -0.34 26.79 7.34
N VAL A 201 -1.29 26.74 8.26
CA VAL A 201 -2.42 25.78 8.25
C VAL A 201 -3.62 26.44 7.59
N PHE A 202 -4.15 25.81 6.56
CA PHE A 202 -5.30 26.24 5.77
C PHE A 202 -6.55 25.42 6.12
N PRO A 203 -7.75 26.02 6.02
CA PRO A 203 -8.98 25.28 6.15
C PRO A 203 -9.19 24.35 4.96
N ASN A 204 -10.01 23.31 5.16
CA ASN A 204 -10.53 22.43 4.13
C ASN A 204 -11.86 22.98 3.62
N ASP A 205 -11.82 24.01 2.79
CA ASP A 205 -12.98 24.72 2.25
C ASP A 205 -12.79 25.02 0.75
N GLU A 206 -13.75 25.73 0.15
CA GLU A 206 -13.76 26.11 -1.27
C GLU A 206 -12.54 26.98 -1.67
N ALA A 207 -11.99 27.75 -0.76
CA ALA A 207 -10.80 28.59 -1.01
C ALA A 207 -9.48 27.78 -1.05
N LEU A 208 -9.51 26.47 -0.74
CA LEU A 208 -8.30 25.65 -0.68
C LEU A 208 -7.56 25.63 -2.02
N ILE A 209 -8.29 25.46 -3.13
CA ILE A 209 -7.70 25.40 -4.48
C ILE A 209 -7.00 26.72 -4.83
N GLU A 210 -7.62 27.86 -4.52
CA GLU A 210 -7.00 29.19 -4.72
C GLU A 210 -5.71 29.31 -3.89
N ASN A 211 -5.77 28.96 -2.61
CA ASN A 211 -4.60 28.94 -1.72
C ASN A 211 -3.47 28.03 -2.19
N MET A 212 -3.79 26.92 -2.86
CA MET A 212 -2.80 26.01 -3.45
C MET A 212 -2.16 26.62 -4.70
N ASN A 213 -2.98 27.19 -5.60
CA ASN A 213 -2.51 27.84 -6.83
C ASN A 213 -1.59 29.02 -6.54
N ASP A 214 -1.92 29.88 -5.59
CA ASP A 214 -1.09 31.00 -5.14
C ASP A 214 0.32 30.59 -4.68
N ARG A 215 0.50 29.32 -4.29
CA ARG A 215 1.76 28.77 -3.78
C ARG A 215 2.39 27.77 -4.72
N ASP A 216 1.87 27.66 -5.93
CA ASP A 216 2.30 26.67 -6.93
C ASP A 216 2.32 25.25 -6.34
N VAL A 217 1.21 24.85 -5.71
CA VAL A 217 1.05 23.55 -5.08
C VAL A 217 0.04 22.72 -5.86
N HIS A 218 0.50 21.64 -6.48
CA HIS A 218 -0.34 20.69 -7.22
C HIS A 218 -0.27 19.27 -6.62
N THR A 219 0.24 19.14 -5.40
CA THR A 219 0.38 17.83 -4.74
C THR A 219 0.01 17.93 -3.27
N ILE A 220 -0.83 17.02 -2.82
CA ILE A 220 -1.20 16.86 -1.40
C ILE A 220 -0.70 15.51 -0.90
N ILE A 221 -0.05 15.50 0.26
CA ILE A 221 0.27 14.28 0.99
C ILE A 221 -0.79 14.10 2.08
N VAL A 222 -1.58 13.05 1.96
CA VAL A 222 -2.66 12.73 2.90
C VAL A 222 -2.10 11.89 4.04
N SER A 223 -2.30 12.36 5.28
CA SER A 223 -1.93 11.56 6.45
C SER A 223 -2.88 10.36 6.62
N PRO A 224 -2.42 9.21 7.13
CA PRO A 224 -3.25 8.01 7.29
C PRO A 224 -4.55 8.28 8.08
N ALA A 225 -4.47 9.09 9.13
CA ALA A 225 -5.63 9.46 9.95
C ALA A 225 -6.70 10.29 9.22
N LYS A 226 -6.37 10.93 8.10
CA LYS A 226 -7.31 11.75 7.31
C LYS A 226 -7.83 11.04 6.06
N MET A 227 -7.30 9.86 5.73
CA MET A 227 -7.67 9.11 4.53
C MET A 227 -9.17 8.76 4.52
N GLU A 228 -9.70 8.25 5.63
CA GLU A 228 -11.13 7.89 5.72
C GLU A 228 -12.06 9.11 5.59
N LYS A 229 -11.64 10.26 6.15
CA LYS A 229 -12.40 11.49 6.01
C LYS A 229 -12.36 12.01 4.58
N LEU A 230 -11.21 11.94 3.92
CA LEU A 230 -11.05 12.33 2.53
C LEU A 230 -11.94 11.49 1.61
N LYS A 231 -11.99 10.17 1.81
CA LYS A 231 -12.85 9.25 1.03
C LYS A 231 -14.33 9.60 1.09
N LYS A 232 -14.81 10.11 2.22
CA LYS A 232 -16.22 10.46 2.47
C LYS A 232 -16.57 11.90 2.07
N SER A 233 -15.62 12.67 1.61
CA SER A 233 -15.76 14.11 1.31
C SER A 233 -15.86 14.35 -0.19
N ASP A 234 -16.70 15.29 -0.60
CA ASP A 234 -16.76 15.79 -1.99
C ASP A 234 -15.47 16.53 -2.42
N MET A 235 -14.63 16.86 -1.46
CA MET A 235 -13.32 17.48 -1.68
C MET A 235 -12.44 16.66 -2.65
N ILE A 236 -12.54 15.33 -2.63
CA ILE A 236 -11.81 14.46 -3.57
C ILE A 236 -12.10 14.83 -5.02
N ASP A 237 -13.37 14.95 -5.37
CA ASP A 237 -13.78 15.26 -6.74
C ASP A 237 -13.34 16.68 -7.14
N THR A 238 -13.34 17.63 -6.18
CA THR A 238 -12.82 19.00 -6.38
C THR A 238 -11.30 19.00 -6.59
N LEU A 239 -10.54 18.27 -5.77
CA LEU A 239 -9.09 18.17 -5.93
C LEU A 239 -8.71 17.50 -7.24
N LEU A 240 -9.38 16.42 -7.60
CA LEU A 240 -9.11 15.68 -8.85
C LEU A 240 -9.47 16.50 -10.09
N SER A 241 -10.59 17.24 -10.07
CA SER A 241 -10.98 18.11 -11.19
C SER A 241 -10.01 19.28 -11.40
N ASN A 242 -9.26 19.68 -10.38
CA ASN A 242 -8.19 20.68 -10.45
C ASN A 242 -6.78 20.07 -10.64
N ASN A 243 -6.68 18.81 -11.08
CA ASN A 243 -5.43 18.09 -11.35
C ASN A 243 -4.47 18.05 -10.15
N VAL A 244 -4.98 18.00 -8.93
CA VAL A 244 -4.17 17.86 -7.73
C VAL A 244 -3.74 16.41 -7.55
N LYS A 245 -2.45 16.17 -7.52
CA LYS A 245 -1.86 14.86 -7.25
C LYS A 245 -2.00 14.50 -5.78
N LEU A 246 -2.55 13.33 -5.49
CA LEU A 246 -2.75 12.85 -4.14
C LEU A 246 -1.76 11.72 -3.82
N LEU A 247 -0.98 11.92 -2.77
CA LEU A 247 -0.04 10.93 -2.22
C LEU A 247 -0.51 10.50 -0.83
N THR A 248 -0.26 9.27 -0.46
CA THR A 248 -0.48 8.76 0.90
C THR A 248 0.81 8.30 1.53
N ALA A 249 0.95 8.51 2.84
CA ALA A 249 2.00 7.94 3.66
C ALA A 249 1.48 6.70 4.39
N PRO A 250 2.32 5.67 4.62
CA PRO A 250 1.93 4.51 5.43
C PRO A 250 1.68 4.90 6.90
N PRO A 251 0.99 4.06 7.69
CA PRO A 251 0.84 4.25 9.13
C PRO A 251 2.21 4.35 9.83
N LEU A 252 2.28 5.15 10.91
CA LEU A 252 3.53 5.37 11.66
C LEU A 252 4.17 4.07 12.18
N SER A 253 3.36 3.07 12.49
CA SER A 253 3.80 1.73 12.90
C SER A 253 4.65 1.01 11.86
N GLU A 254 4.45 1.31 10.58
CA GLU A 254 5.17 0.69 9.47
C GLU A 254 6.51 1.40 9.14
N TRP A 255 6.81 2.52 9.78
CA TRP A 255 8.05 3.26 9.52
C TRP A 255 9.28 2.61 10.17
N GLY A 256 9.11 1.58 11.01
CA GLY A 256 10.22 0.83 11.63
C GLY A 256 11.19 1.69 12.46
N GLY A 257 10.71 2.82 13.01
CA GLY A 257 11.55 3.78 13.73
C GLY A 257 12.43 4.65 12.85
N GLN A 258 12.36 4.52 11.52
CA GLN A 258 13.09 5.35 10.55
C GLN A 258 12.20 6.48 10.00
N ALA A 259 12.81 7.55 9.49
CA ALA A 259 12.07 8.62 8.83
C ALA A 259 11.57 8.14 7.44
N LEU A 260 10.44 8.66 7.01
CA LEU A 260 9.77 8.34 5.75
C LEU A 260 10.70 8.51 4.53
N ASN A 261 10.71 7.54 3.64
CA ASN A 261 11.45 7.53 2.37
C ASN A 261 10.51 7.78 1.17
N LYS A 262 11.09 8.20 0.02
CA LYS A 262 10.32 8.50 -1.20
C LYS A 262 9.50 7.29 -1.70
N THR A 263 10.05 6.09 -1.62
CA THR A 263 9.40 4.84 -2.04
C THR A 263 8.19 4.45 -1.19
N GLN A 264 8.10 5.01 0.01
CA GLN A 264 6.98 4.77 0.93
C GLN A 264 5.80 5.74 0.69
N LEU A 265 6.04 6.89 0.01
CA LEU A 265 4.95 7.74 -0.46
C LEU A 265 4.38 7.13 -1.73
N LYS A 266 3.13 6.68 -1.66
CA LYS A 266 2.41 6.07 -2.78
C LYS A 266 1.36 7.03 -3.32
N GLU A 267 1.17 7.03 -4.64
CA GLU A 267 0.02 7.68 -5.23
C GLU A 267 -1.26 6.98 -4.79
N ILE A 268 -2.25 7.77 -4.41
CA ILE A 268 -3.57 7.24 -4.08
C ILE A 268 -4.13 6.58 -5.34
N GLN A 269 -4.44 5.31 -5.24
CA GLN A 269 -5.06 4.55 -6.32
C GLN A 269 -6.58 4.69 -6.25
N ILE A 270 -7.25 4.47 -7.38
CA ILE A 270 -8.71 4.53 -7.44
C ILE A 270 -9.36 3.53 -6.47
N GLU A 271 -8.70 2.40 -6.24
CA GLU A 271 -9.12 1.38 -5.30
C GLU A 271 -9.19 1.90 -3.86
N ASP A 272 -8.29 2.83 -3.51
CA ASP A 272 -8.25 3.48 -2.18
C ASP A 272 -9.40 4.48 -1.99
N LEU A 273 -9.95 5.02 -3.09
CA LEU A 273 -11.00 6.03 -3.08
C LEU A 273 -12.43 5.46 -3.11
N LEU A 274 -12.59 4.20 -3.48
CA LEU A 274 -13.90 3.58 -3.46
C LEU A 274 -14.30 3.35 -2.00
N GLN A 275 -15.35 4.06 -1.58
CA GLN A 275 -15.85 4.05 -0.21
C GLN A 275 -16.30 2.64 0.17
N ARG A 276 -15.49 1.92 0.97
CA ARG A 276 -15.87 0.66 1.57
C ARG A 276 -15.44 0.61 3.02
N GLU A 277 -16.37 0.17 3.85
CA GLU A 277 -16.07 -0.14 5.24
C GLU A 277 -15.26 -1.43 5.32
N PRO A 278 -14.22 -1.48 6.16
CA PRO A 278 -13.49 -2.71 6.41
C PRO A 278 -14.44 -3.83 6.80
N ILE A 279 -14.24 -5.02 6.25
CA ILE A 279 -15.03 -6.19 6.63
C ILE A 279 -14.37 -6.84 7.83
N GLU A 280 -15.11 -6.94 8.91
CA GLU A 280 -14.74 -7.71 10.08
C GLU A 280 -15.17 -9.15 9.90
N VAL A 281 -14.25 -10.09 10.04
CA VAL A 281 -14.47 -11.55 9.99
C VAL A 281 -14.03 -12.19 11.30
N ASP A 282 -14.61 -13.34 11.64
CA ASP A 282 -14.20 -14.11 12.81
C ASP A 282 -12.89 -14.87 12.54
N ILE A 283 -11.76 -14.15 12.74
CA ILE A 283 -10.42 -14.67 12.51
C ILE A 283 -10.16 -15.96 13.34
N HIS A 284 -10.67 -16.03 14.55
CA HIS A 284 -10.48 -17.20 15.42
C HIS A 284 -11.20 -18.43 14.87
N LYS A 285 -12.41 -18.24 14.36
CA LYS A 285 -13.19 -19.30 13.74
C LYS A 285 -12.54 -19.79 12.45
N ILE A 286 -12.10 -18.87 11.58
CA ILE A 286 -11.37 -19.21 10.37
C ILE A 286 -10.09 -19.99 10.71
N ALA A 287 -9.30 -19.49 11.67
CA ALA A 287 -8.07 -20.14 12.12
C ALA A 287 -8.32 -21.58 12.59
N SER A 288 -9.33 -21.81 13.44
CA SER A 288 -9.66 -23.14 13.95
C SER A 288 -10.01 -24.17 12.88
N HIS A 289 -10.46 -23.70 11.72
CA HIS A 289 -10.78 -24.55 10.58
C HIS A 289 -9.57 -24.83 9.67
N LEU A 290 -8.57 -23.94 9.62
CA LEU A 290 -7.46 -24.03 8.66
C LEU A 290 -6.13 -24.43 9.29
N GLU A 291 -5.93 -24.15 10.56
CA GLU A 291 -4.71 -24.49 11.28
C GLU A 291 -4.46 -26.01 11.26
N GLY A 292 -3.24 -26.41 10.90
CA GLY A 292 -2.85 -27.81 10.80
C GLY A 292 -3.52 -28.61 9.68
N LYS A 293 -4.25 -27.99 8.76
CA LYS A 293 -4.94 -28.67 7.63
C LYS A 293 -4.10 -28.66 6.36
N ARG A 294 -4.34 -29.66 5.51
CA ARG A 294 -3.88 -29.70 4.13
C ARG A 294 -4.86 -28.94 3.26
N VAL A 295 -4.45 -27.77 2.76
CA VAL A 295 -5.31 -26.87 2.01
C VAL A 295 -4.87 -26.83 0.55
N MET A 296 -5.78 -27.16 -0.34
CA MET A 296 -5.58 -27.06 -1.79
C MET A 296 -6.25 -25.80 -2.32
N ILE A 297 -5.53 -25.06 -3.17
CA ILE A 297 -6.04 -23.88 -3.88
C ILE A 297 -5.82 -24.10 -5.36
N THR A 298 -6.90 -24.15 -6.15
CA THR A 298 -6.83 -24.21 -7.61
C THR A 298 -7.03 -22.83 -8.21
N GLY A 299 -6.36 -22.52 -9.33
CA GLY A 299 -6.28 -21.16 -9.82
C GLY A 299 -5.43 -20.28 -8.91
N ALA A 300 -4.40 -20.88 -8.29
CA ALA A 300 -3.59 -20.27 -7.24
C ALA A 300 -2.81 -19.03 -7.71
N ALA A 301 -2.49 -18.97 -8.98
CA ALA A 301 -1.80 -17.83 -9.60
C ALA A 301 -2.74 -16.71 -10.06
N GLY A 302 -4.05 -16.92 -9.99
CA GLY A 302 -5.08 -15.91 -10.27
C GLY A 302 -5.21 -14.89 -9.12
N SER A 303 -5.88 -13.76 -9.40
CA SER A 303 -6.06 -12.68 -8.42
C SER A 303 -6.76 -13.11 -7.13
N ILE A 304 -7.74 -14.02 -7.22
CA ILE A 304 -8.46 -14.54 -6.03
C ILE A 304 -7.65 -15.66 -5.37
N GLY A 305 -7.15 -16.64 -6.15
CA GLY A 305 -6.40 -17.76 -5.59
C GLY A 305 -5.12 -17.35 -4.87
N SER A 306 -4.37 -16.39 -5.41
CA SER A 306 -3.15 -15.87 -4.78
C SER A 306 -3.45 -15.14 -3.46
N GLU A 307 -4.56 -14.41 -3.41
CA GLU A 307 -4.94 -13.72 -2.17
C GLU A 307 -5.50 -14.70 -1.12
N ILE A 308 -6.27 -15.72 -1.53
CA ILE A 308 -6.67 -16.80 -0.62
C ILE A 308 -5.41 -17.48 -0.05
N MET A 309 -4.39 -17.75 -0.88
CA MET A 309 -3.12 -18.31 -0.43
C MET A 309 -2.47 -17.44 0.65
N ARG A 310 -2.37 -16.10 0.41
CA ARG A 310 -1.77 -15.17 1.38
C ARG A 310 -2.52 -15.17 2.72
N GLN A 311 -3.83 -15.18 2.67
CA GLN A 311 -4.66 -15.19 3.88
C GLN A 311 -4.58 -16.55 4.59
N VAL A 312 -4.68 -17.67 3.88
CA VAL A 312 -4.57 -19.02 4.46
C VAL A 312 -3.18 -19.24 5.06
N ALA A 313 -2.13 -18.75 4.41
CA ALA A 313 -0.76 -18.84 4.93
C ALA A 313 -0.60 -18.22 6.33
N SER A 314 -1.37 -17.17 6.64
CA SER A 314 -1.33 -16.55 7.98
C SER A 314 -1.96 -17.42 9.10
N PHE A 315 -2.66 -18.51 8.75
CA PHE A 315 -3.31 -19.42 9.70
C PHE A 315 -2.54 -20.75 9.93
N ASN A 316 -1.27 -20.79 9.56
CA ASN A 316 -0.38 -21.94 9.77
C ASN A 316 -0.96 -23.29 9.33
N PRO A 317 -1.36 -23.47 8.07
CA PRO A 317 -1.80 -24.75 7.54
C PRO A 317 -0.67 -25.77 7.62
N TYR A 318 -1.01 -27.06 7.76
CA TYR A 318 -0.01 -28.14 7.73
C TYR A 318 0.69 -28.22 6.37
N LYS A 319 -0.07 -28.04 5.27
CA LYS A 319 0.48 -28.00 3.90
C LYS A 319 -0.42 -27.19 2.98
N LEU A 320 0.20 -26.36 2.14
CA LEU A 320 -0.45 -25.69 1.02
C LEU A 320 -0.18 -26.44 -0.29
N ILE A 321 -1.23 -26.75 -1.06
CA ILE A 321 -1.15 -27.37 -2.38
C ILE A 321 -1.72 -26.35 -3.38
N LEU A 322 -0.85 -25.72 -4.15
CA LEU A 322 -1.17 -24.61 -5.05
C LEU A 322 -1.14 -25.10 -6.50
N ILE A 323 -2.28 -25.08 -7.15
CA ILE A 323 -2.44 -25.61 -8.50
C ILE A 323 -2.83 -24.50 -9.46
N ASP A 324 -2.10 -24.36 -10.54
CA ASP A 324 -2.45 -23.50 -11.67
C ASP A 324 -1.85 -24.07 -12.96
N GLN A 325 -2.49 -23.76 -14.11
CA GLN A 325 -1.95 -24.13 -15.42
C GLN A 325 -0.91 -23.10 -15.93
N ALA A 326 -0.93 -21.88 -15.39
CA ALA A 326 -0.04 -20.78 -15.76
C ALA A 326 1.28 -20.87 -14.97
N GLU A 327 2.32 -21.40 -15.60
CA GLU A 327 3.62 -21.67 -14.96
C GLU A 327 4.26 -20.41 -14.40
N THR A 328 4.43 -19.36 -15.21
CA THR A 328 5.16 -18.14 -14.80
C THR A 328 4.51 -17.43 -13.61
N PRO A 329 3.19 -17.14 -13.60
CA PRO A 329 2.56 -16.56 -12.41
C PRO A 329 2.62 -17.48 -11.18
N LEU A 330 2.61 -18.80 -11.37
CA LEU A 330 2.74 -19.75 -10.26
C LEU A 330 4.16 -19.76 -9.70
N HIS A 331 5.16 -19.52 -10.52
CA HIS A 331 6.54 -19.33 -10.07
C HIS A 331 6.69 -18.07 -9.20
N ASP A 332 6.04 -16.97 -9.57
CA ASP A 332 6.02 -15.75 -8.75
C ASP A 332 5.41 -16.01 -7.35
N ILE A 333 4.34 -16.82 -7.28
CA ILE A 333 3.75 -17.27 -6.01
C ILE A 333 4.74 -18.09 -5.18
N ARG A 334 5.51 -18.98 -5.82
CA ARG A 334 6.56 -19.75 -5.13
C ARG A 334 7.62 -18.84 -4.52
N LEU A 335 8.08 -17.85 -5.25
CA LEU A 335 9.07 -16.88 -4.75
C LEU A 335 8.48 -16.06 -3.59
N GLU A 336 7.23 -15.61 -3.70
CA GLU A 336 6.56 -14.88 -2.61
C GLU A 336 6.46 -15.72 -1.32
N LEU A 337 6.16 -17.00 -1.43
CA LEU A 337 6.11 -17.93 -0.29
C LEU A 337 7.50 -18.08 0.35
N GLN A 338 8.55 -18.27 -0.44
CA GLN A 338 9.93 -18.39 0.04
C GLN A 338 10.41 -17.13 0.77
N ASP A 339 9.93 -15.95 0.34
CA ASP A 339 10.34 -14.68 0.94
C ASP A 339 9.58 -14.37 2.24
N ARG A 340 8.27 -14.63 2.28
CA ARG A 340 7.38 -14.18 3.36
C ARG A 340 6.98 -15.26 4.36
N TRP A 341 6.89 -16.53 3.94
CA TRP A 341 6.39 -17.65 4.74
C TRP A 341 7.28 -18.89 4.63
N ARG A 342 8.55 -18.73 4.97
CA ARG A 342 9.60 -19.78 4.82
C ARG A 342 9.30 -21.07 5.59
N ASP A 343 8.53 -20.98 6.66
CA ASP A 343 8.22 -22.10 7.56
C ASP A 343 6.99 -22.91 7.10
N ILE A 344 6.28 -22.45 6.06
CA ILE A 344 5.11 -23.14 5.56
C ILE A 344 5.52 -24.18 4.51
N ASP A 345 5.10 -25.44 4.72
CA ASP A 345 5.22 -26.49 3.73
C ASP A 345 4.24 -26.23 2.57
N ALA A 346 4.76 -25.80 1.42
CA ALA A 346 3.95 -25.44 0.25
C ALA A 346 4.47 -26.09 -1.02
N GLU A 347 3.56 -26.72 -1.76
CA GLU A 347 3.81 -27.27 -3.09
C GLU A 347 3.12 -26.45 -4.17
N THR A 348 3.86 -26.07 -5.19
CA THR A 348 3.33 -25.40 -6.39
C THR A 348 3.34 -26.39 -7.56
N ILE A 349 2.16 -26.69 -8.10
CA ILE A 349 1.97 -27.75 -9.10
C ILE A 349 1.39 -27.13 -10.36
N VAL A 350 2.11 -27.22 -11.47
CA VAL A 350 1.59 -26.85 -12.78
C VAL A 350 0.70 -27.99 -13.28
N ALA A 351 -0.61 -27.72 -13.33
CA ALA A 351 -1.59 -28.70 -13.80
C ALA A 351 -2.88 -28.03 -14.27
N ASP A 352 -3.51 -28.65 -15.25
CA ASP A 352 -4.86 -28.31 -15.71
C ASP A 352 -5.89 -29.15 -14.93
N ILE A 353 -6.87 -28.45 -14.34
CA ILE A 353 -7.94 -29.09 -13.54
C ILE A 353 -8.86 -30.00 -14.35
N SER A 354 -8.93 -29.85 -15.67
CA SER A 354 -9.70 -30.71 -16.56
C SER A 354 -9.04 -32.07 -16.78
N ASN A 355 -7.73 -32.19 -16.51
CA ASN A 355 -7.00 -33.44 -16.60
C ASN A 355 -7.29 -34.35 -15.39
N ALA A 356 -8.33 -35.14 -15.48
CA ALA A 356 -8.81 -36.00 -14.39
C ALA A 356 -7.72 -36.95 -13.86
N THR A 357 -6.90 -37.57 -14.74
CA THR A 357 -5.81 -38.45 -14.33
C THR A 357 -4.76 -37.75 -13.50
N ARG A 358 -4.34 -36.55 -13.92
CA ARG A 358 -3.35 -35.74 -13.19
C ARG A 358 -3.92 -35.29 -11.86
N MET A 359 -5.17 -34.81 -11.84
CA MET A 359 -5.84 -34.38 -10.62
C MET A 359 -6.01 -35.52 -9.62
N GLU A 360 -6.38 -36.73 -10.10
CA GLU A 360 -6.48 -37.89 -9.23
C GLU A 360 -5.15 -38.28 -8.60
N ALA A 361 -4.05 -38.23 -9.34
CA ALA A 361 -2.71 -38.45 -8.80
C ALA A 361 -2.36 -37.48 -7.68
N ILE A 362 -2.65 -36.16 -7.87
CA ILE A 362 -2.44 -35.13 -6.88
C ILE A 362 -3.30 -35.36 -5.62
N PHE A 363 -4.58 -35.70 -5.78
CA PHE A 363 -5.45 -35.98 -4.64
C PHE A 363 -5.00 -37.21 -3.85
N ARG A 364 -4.52 -38.24 -4.54
CA ARG A 364 -3.99 -39.46 -3.91
C ARG A 364 -2.74 -39.19 -3.09
N GLU A 365 -1.85 -38.32 -3.58
CA GLU A 365 -0.60 -37.97 -2.95
C GLU A 365 -0.83 -37.05 -1.74
N TYR A 366 -1.56 -35.95 -1.93
CA TYR A 366 -1.65 -34.89 -0.93
C TYR A 366 -2.89 -35.01 -0.02
N LYS A 367 -3.95 -35.70 -0.42
CA LYS A 367 -5.21 -35.91 0.32
C LYS A 367 -5.70 -34.59 0.96
N PRO A 368 -6.06 -33.55 0.15
CA PRO A 368 -6.45 -32.25 0.67
C PRO A 368 -7.71 -32.37 1.52
N GLN A 369 -7.71 -31.68 2.67
CA GLN A 369 -8.86 -31.62 3.56
C GLN A 369 -9.78 -30.45 3.20
N TYR A 370 -9.18 -29.31 2.86
CA TYR A 370 -9.88 -28.09 2.41
C TYR A 370 -9.47 -27.75 0.99
N ILE A 371 -10.45 -27.45 0.17
CA ILE A 371 -10.26 -27.11 -1.24
C ILE A 371 -10.92 -25.77 -1.51
N PHE A 372 -10.12 -24.76 -1.93
CA PHE A 372 -10.61 -23.51 -2.47
C PHE A 372 -10.48 -23.56 -3.98
N HIS A 373 -11.61 -23.66 -4.67
CA HIS A 373 -11.65 -23.80 -6.12
C HIS A 373 -11.89 -22.44 -6.77
N ALA A 374 -10.80 -21.75 -7.16
CA ALA A 374 -10.83 -20.46 -7.86
C ALA A 374 -10.40 -20.56 -9.34
N ALA A 375 -10.02 -21.74 -9.83
CA ALA A 375 -9.68 -21.97 -11.22
C ALA A 375 -10.92 -21.88 -12.12
N ALA A 376 -10.94 -20.96 -13.07
CA ALA A 376 -11.96 -20.85 -14.11
C ALA A 376 -11.53 -19.86 -15.20
N TYR A 377 -12.01 -20.02 -16.41
CA TYR A 377 -12.02 -18.96 -17.41
C TYR A 377 -13.16 -17.98 -17.12
N LYS A 378 -12.84 -16.70 -17.03
CA LYS A 378 -13.77 -15.66 -16.52
C LYS A 378 -14.11 -14.54 -17.50
N HIS A 379 -13.38 -14.41 -18.60
CA HIS A 379 -13.57 -13.32 -19.55
C HIS A 379 -14.73 -13.62 -20.49
N VAL A 380 -15.83 -12.86 -20.34
CA VAL A 380 -17.06 -13.08 -21.10
C VAL A 380 -16.82 -13.10 -22.62
N PRO A 381 -16.17 -12.09 -23.25
CA PRO A 381 -15.96 -12.13 -24.70
C PRO A 381 -15.14 -13.35 -25.16
N MET A 382 -14.10 -13.72 -24.41
CA MET A 382 -13.29 -14.88 -24.76
C MET A 382 -14.07 -16.19 -24.71
N MET A 383 -15.01 -16.31 -23.77
CA MET A 383 -15.82 -17.52 -23.64
C MET A 383 -16.98 -17.57 -24.65
N GLU A 384 -17.47 -16.42 -25.10
CA GLU A 384 -18.39 -16.37 -26.25
C GLU A 384 -17.73 -16.90 -27.53
N ASP A 385 -16.45 -16.59 -27.73
CA ASP A 385 -15.67 -17.03 -28.87
C ASP A 385 -15.14 -18.47 -28.72
N ASN A 386 -15.02 -18.98 -27.47
CA ASN A 386 -14.42 -20.27 -27.14
C ASN A 386 -15.32 -21.10 -26.21
N VAL A 387 -16.51 -21.44 -26.70
CA VAL A 387 -17.56 -22.12 -25.90
C VAL A 387 -17.08 -23.46 -25.36
N SER A 388 -16.41 -24.29 -26.18
CA SER A 388 -15.87 -25.58 -25.80
C SER A 388 -14.95 -25.50 -24.59
N GLU A 389 -14.03 -24.55 -24.61
CA GLU A 389 -13.07 -24.31 -23.52
C GLU A 389 -13.77 -23.94 -22.20
N SER A 390 -14.86 -23.15 -22.29
CA SER A 390 -15.67 -22.82 -21.13
C SER A 390 -16.27 -24.05 -20.46
N ILE A 391 -16.68 -25.06 -21.25
CA ILE A 391 -17.25 -26.32 -20.73
C ILE A 391 -16.15 -27.23 -20.20
N GLN A 392 -15.08 -27.41 -20.97
CA GLN A 392 -14.01 -28.35 -20.60
C GLN A 392 -13.29 -27.90 -19.33
N ILE A 393 -12.99 -26.59 -19.19
CA ILE A 393 -12.29 -26.08 -18.00
C ILE A 393 -13.27 -25.82 -16.86
N ASN A 394 -14.29 -24.97 -17.07
CA ASN A 394 -15.16 -24.58 -15.97
C ASN A 394 -16.04 -25.73 -15.48
N VAL A 395 -16.74 -26.43 -16.40
CA VAL A 395 -17.72 -27.46 -16.01
C VAL A 395 -17.02 -28.77 -15.71
N SER A 396 -16.25 -29.33 -16.67
CA SER A 396 -15.57 -30.62 -16.49
C SER A 396 -14.52 -30.54 -15.38
N GLY A 397 -13.74 -29.47 -15.31
CA GLY A 397 -12.76 -29.27 -14.24
C GLY A 397 -13.40 -29.20 -12.86
N THR A 398 -14.49 -28.42 -12.69
CA THR A 398 -15.23 -28.35 -11.41
C THR A 398 -15.78 -29.69 -11.01
N ARG A 399 -16.40 -30.41 -11.95
CA ARG A 399 -16.93 -31.77 -11.72
C ARG A 399 -15.82 -32.72 -11.27
N THR A 400 -14.70 -32.77 -11.98
CA THR A 400 -13.54 -33.62 -11.66
C THR A 400 -13.07 -33.35 -10.22
N LEU A 401 -12.89 -32.10 -9.84
CA LEU A 401 -12.43 -31.76 -8.50
C LEU A 401 -13.46 -32.10 -7.42
N ALA A 402 -14.76 -31.89 -7.68
CA ALA A 402 -15.82 -32.23 -6.74
C ALA A 402 -15.93 -33.74 -6.51
N ASP A 403 -15.87 -34.55 -7.60
CA ASP A 403 -15.89 -35.99 -7.52
C ASP A 403 -14.66 -36.55 -6.78
N LEU A 404 -13.47 -35.99 -7.02
CA LEU A 404 -12.26 -36.38 -6.32
C LEU A 404 -12.28 -35.95 -4.84
N ALA A 405 -12.87 -34.81 -4.51
CA ALA A 405 -13.05 -34.39 -3.12
C ALA A 405 -13.89 -35.42 -2.34
N VAL A 406 -14.95 -35.94 -2.95
CA VAL A 406 -15.77 -37.04 -2.38
C VAL A 406 -14.97 -38.34 -2.30
N LYS A 407 -14.31 -38.72 -3.39
CA LYS A 407 -13.54 -39.99 -3.47
C LYS A 407 -12.42 -40.06 -2.42
N PHE A 408 -11.74 -38.96 -2.15
CA PHE A 408 -10.61 -38.91 -1.21
C PHE A 408 -10.97 -38.38 0.17
N GLY A 409 -12.25 -38.12 0.45
CA GLY A 409 -12.77 -37.78 1.77
C GLY A 409 -12.32 -36.40 2.26
N SER A 410 -12.30 -35.39 1.37
CA SER A 410 -12.07 -33.99 1.79
C SER A 410 -13.15 -33.55 2.77
N GLU A 411 -12.83 -32.61 3.65
CA GLU A 411 -13.77 -32.05 4.62
C GLU A 411 -14.64 -30.95 4.01
N LYS A 412 -14.01 -30.02 3.27
CA LYS A 412 -14.70 -28.88 2.65
C LYS A 412 -14.23 -28.61 1.22
N PHE A 413 -15.19 -28.20 0.40
CA PHE A 413 -14.97 -27.76 -0.97
C PHE A 413 -15.66 -26.40 -1.17
N VAL A 414 -14.87 -25.32 -1.26
CA VAL A 414 -15.36 -23.95 -1.42
C VAL A 414 -15.17 -23.53 -2.87
N MET A 415 -16.27 -23.41 -3.62
CA MET A 415 -16.27 -22.99 -5.01
C MET A 415 -16.51 -21.50 -5.16
N ILE A 416 -15.64 -20.83 -5.91
CA ILE A 416 -15.81 -19.43 -6.29
C ILE A 416 -16.76 -19.35 -7.50
N SER A 417 -17.87 -18.62 -7.35
CA SER A 417 -18.82 -18.28 -8.40
C SER A 417 -18.93 -16.76 -8.61
N THR A 418 -19.89 -16.34 -9.39
CA THR A 418 -20.03 -14.94 -9.83
C THR A 418 -21.50 -14.52 -9.92
N ASP A 419 -21.74 -13.20 -9.85
CA ASP A 419 -23.02 -12.56 -10.16
C ASP A 419 -23.55 -12.92 -11.55
N LYS A 420 -22.66 -13.20 -12.51
CA LYS A 420 -23.02 -13.55 -13.90
C LYS A 420 -23.63 -14.94 -14.05
N ALA A 421 -23.56 -15.79 -13.02
CA ALA A 421 -24.26 -17.07 -12.96
C ALA A 421 -25.77 -16.89 -12.68
N VAL A 422 -26.21 -15.69 -12.29
CA VAL A 422 -27.61 -15.34 -12.04
C VAL A 422 -28.26 -14.88 -13.35
N ASN A 423 -29.35 -15.50 -13.77
CA ASN A 423 -30.00 -15.19 -15.06
C ASN A 423 -28.94 -15.00 -16.16
N PRO A 424 -28.14 -16.01 -16.48
CA PRO A 424 -26.97 -15.84 -17.34
C PRO A 424 -27.37 -15.34 -18.72
N THR A 425 -26.62 -14.35 -19.25
CA THR A 425 -26.79 -13.81 -20.59
C THR A 425 -25.63 -14.14 -21.51
N ASN A 426 -24.69 -14.94 -21.01
CA ASN A 426 -23.48 -15.32 -21.72
C ASN A 426 -23.00 -16.72 -21.32
N VAL A 427 -22.15 -17.28 -22.17
CA VAL A 427 -21.58 -18.64 -22.02
C VAL A 427 -20.81 -18.78 -20.71
N MET A 428 -19.98 -17.81 -20.33
CA MET A 428 -19.20 -17.87 -19.09
C MET A 428 -20.11 -17.92 -17.85
N GLY A 429 -21.11 -17.05 -17.77
CA GLY A 429 -22.08 -17.06 -16.68
C GLY A 429 -22.87 -18.37 -16.61
N CYS A 430 -23.32 -18.87 -17.77
CA CYS A 430 -24.02 -20.15 -17.86
C CYS A 430 -23.13 -21.31 -17.42
N SER A 431 -21.86 -21.36 -17.82
CA SER A 431 -20.92 -22.40 -17.38
C SER A 431 -20.75 -22.43 -15.86
N LYS A 432 -20.66 -21.26 -15.21
CA LYS A 432 -20.58 -21.16 -13.75
C LYS A 432 -21.90 -21.58 -13.08
N ARG A 433 -23.06 -21.27 -13.69
CA ARG A 433 -24.36 -21.75 -13.21
C ARG A 433 -24.45 -23.26 -13.25
N ILE A 434 -23.98 -23.91 -14.33
CA ILE A 434 -23.92 -25.37 -14.44
C ILE A 434 -23.02 -25.96 -13.33
N CYS A 435 -21.89 -25.34 -13.03
CA CYS A 435 -21.02 -25.74 -11.89
C CYS A 435 -21.77 -25.69 -10.56
N GLU A 436 -22.53 -24.60 -10.31
CA GLU A 436 -23.35 -24.47 -9.10
C GLU A 436 -24.40 -25.60 -9.00
N ILE A 437 -25.11 -25.85 -10.08
CA ILE A 437 -26.13 -26.92 -10.14
C ILE A 437 -25.50 -28.29 -9.84
N TYR A 438 -24.32 -28.59 -10.41
CA TYR A 438 -23.62 -29.84 -10.16
C TYR A 438 -23.25 -30.00 -8.70
N VAL A 439 -22.52 -29.00 -8.14
CA VAL A 439 -22.02 -29.05 -6.77
C VAL A 439 -23.15 -29.14 -5.75
N GLN A 440 -24.26 -28.40 -5.97
CA GLN A 440 -25.43 -28.45 -5.09
C GLN A 440 -26.19 -29.80 -5.16
N SER A 441 -26.42 -30.33 -6.37
CA SER A 441 -27.08 -31.60 -6.51
C SER A 441 -26.28 -32.76 -5.91
N LEU A 442 -24.93 -32.71 -6.06
CA LEU A 442 -24.01 -33.67 -5.43
C LEU A 442 -24.07 -33.55 -3.89
N ALA A 443 -23.99 -32.34 -3.34
CA ALA A 443 -24.10 -32.11 -1.90
C ALA A 443 -25.39 -32.70 -1.34
N LYS A 444 -26.50 -32.43 -2.02
CA LYS A 444 -27.83 -32.91 -1.60
C LYS A 444 -27.94 -34.44 -1.65
N LYS A 445 -27.38 -35.10 -2.69
CA LYS A 445 -27.30 -36.55 -2.77
C LYS A 445 -26.57 -37.15 -1.57
N LEU A 446 -25.36 -36.60 -1.26
CA LEU A 446 -24.55 -37.09 -0.15
C LEU A 446 -25.23 -36.89 1.21
N GLN A 447 -25.96 -35.79 1.40
CA GLN A 447 -26.75 -35.54 2.60
C GLN A 447 -27.88 -36.60 2.77
N LYS A 448 -28.58 -36.97 1.67
CA LYS A 448 -29.62 -37.99 1.69
C LYS A 448 -29.07 -39.38 1.98
N GLU A 449 -27.88 -39.71 1.51
CA GLU A 449 -27.20 -40.98 1.74
C GLU A 449 -26.62 -41.12 3.17
N GLY A 450 -26.64 -40.06 3.97
CA GLY A 450 -26.18 -40.07 5.35
C GLY A 450 -24.68 -40.32 5.53
N THR A 451 -23.93 -40.27 4.44
CA THR A 451 -22.48 -40.46 4.45
C THR A 451 -21.79 -39.24 5.09
N ARG A 452 -20.67 -39.45 5.81
CA ARG A 452 -19.80 -38.33 6.28
C ARG A 452 -19.24 -37.64 5.05
N SER A 453 -19.98 -36.63 4.59
CA SER A 453 -19.83 -36.06 3.28
C SER A 453 -19.01 -34.75 3.30
N VAL A 454 -18.36 -34.49 2.17
CA VAL A 454 -17.72 -33.19 1.88
C VAL A 454 -18.74 -32.06 2.02
N GLN A 455 -18.42 -31.03 2.77
CA GLN A 455 -19.24 -29.83 2.83
C GLN A 455 -18.96 -28.96 1.60
N PHE A 456 -19.89 -28.95 0.66
CA PHE A 456 -19.80 -28.12 -0.54
C PHE A 456 -20.38 -26.74 -0.27
N ILE A 457 -19.58 -25.70 -0.51
CA ILE A 457 -19.91 -24.29 -0.29
C ILE A 457 -19.67 -23.54 -1.59
N THR A 458 -20.65 -22.80 -2.04
CA THR A 458 -20.54 -21.94 -3.22
C THR A 458 -20.59 -20.48 -2.77
N THR A 459 -19.72 -19.61 -3.30
CA THR A 459 -19.72 -18.19 -3.01
C THR A 459 -19.96 -17.38 -4.27
N ARG A 460 -20.93 -16.45 -4.25
CA ARG A 460 -21.25 -15.51 -5.33
C ARG A 460 -20.90 -14.10 -4.93
N PHE A 461 -20.15 -13.43 -5.77
CA PHE A 461 -19.89 -12.00 -5.65
C PHE A 461 -19.66 -11.37 -7.03
N GLY A 462 -19.74 -10.04 -7.09
CA GLY A 462 -19.58 -9.29 -8.33
C GLY A 462 -18.12 -9.04 -8.70
N ASN A 463 -17.84 -7.89 -9.32
CA ASN A 463 -16.49 -7.61 -9.78
C ASN A 463 -15.55 -7.30 -8.60
N VAL A 464 -14.28 -7.70 -8.75
CA VAL A 464 -13.21 -7.36 -7.82
C VAL A 464 -12.29 -6.33 -8.43
N LEU A 465 -11.90 -5.35 -7.62
CA LEU A 465 -11.05 -4.22 -8.03
C LEU A 465 -9.63 -4.70 -8.34
N GLY A 466 -9.05 -4.17 -9.42
CA GLY A 466 -7.65 -4.40 -9.75
C GLY A 466 -7.31 -5.83 -10.18
N SER A 467 -8.30 -6.71 -10.39
CA SER A 467 -8.03 -8.07 -10.87
C SER A 467 -7.49 -8.08 -12.31
N ASN A 468 -6.64 -9.07 -12.62
CA ASN A 468 -6.02 -9.20 -13.95
C ASN A 468 -7.07 -9.19 -15.06
N GLY A 469 -6.83 -8.34 -16.09
CA GLY A 469 -7.72 -8.17 -17.23
C GLY A 469 -9.04 -7.45 -16.94
N SER A 470 -9.23 -6.88 -15.74
CA SER A 470 -10.43 -6.11 -15.39
C SER A 470 -10.36 -4.66 -15.92
N VAL A 471 -11.45 -3.91 -15.69
CA VAL A 471 -11.64 -2.55 -16.21
C VAL A 471 -10.57 -1.57 -15.72
N ILE A 472 -10.15 -1.64 -14.44
CA ILE A 472 -9.17 -0.70 -13.86
C ILE A 472 -7.78 -0.82 -14.50
N PRO A 473 -7.13 -2.01 -14.55
CA PRO A 473 -5.88 -2.16 -15.28
C PRO A 473 -5.96 -1.71 -16.75
N ARG A 474 -7.08 -2.01 -17.43
CA ARG A 474 -7.30 -1.59 -18.82
C ARG A 474 -7.36 -0.07 -18.94
N PHE A 475 -8.11 0.62 -18.09
CA PHE A 475 -8.19 2.08 -18.10
C PHE A 475 -6.83 2.71 -17.79
N ARG A 476 -6.09 2.15 -16.82
CA ARG A 476 -4.73 2.61 -16.49
C ARG A 476 -3.80 2.54 -17.71
N ASP A 477 -3.79 1.42 -18.42
CA ASP A 477 -3.01 1.24 -19.64
C ASP A 477 -3.43 2.21 -20.75
N GLN A 478 -4.73 2.38 -20.99
CA GLN A 478 -5.25 3.34 -21.97
C GLN A 478 -4.86 4.78 -21.63
N ILE A 479 -4.96 5.19 -20.37
CA ILE A 479 -4.56 6.52 -19.90
C ILE A 479 -3.05 6.73 -20.09
N GLN A 480 -2.22 5.75 -19.74
CA GLN A 480 -0.77 5.82 -19.92
C GLN A 480 -0.37 5.99 -21.39
N ARG A 481 -1.09 5.35 -22.31
CA ARG A 481 -0.86 5.46 -23.76
C ARG A 481 -1.42 6.75 -24.37
N GLY A 482 -2.15 7.59 -23.63
CA GLY A 482 -2.75 8.83 -24.12
C GLY A 482 -4.21 8.71 -24.53
N GLY A 483 -4.86 7.61 -24.22
CA GLY A 483 -6.27 7.36 -24.50
C GLY A 483 -6.53 6.82 -25.92
N PRO A 484 -7.80 6.78 -26.35
CA PRO A 484 -8.98 7.09 -25.55
C PRO A 484 -9.28 6.00 -24.49
N VAL A 485 -9.98 6.37 -23.41
CA VAL A 485 -10.53 5.40 -22.47
C VAL A 485 -11.86 4.90 -23.02
N THR A 486 -11.96 3.57 -23.22
CA THR A 486 -13.15 2.96 -23.85
C THR A 486 -14.13 2.44 -22.80
N VAL A 487 -15.35 2.96 -22.80
CA VAL A 487 -16.48 2.54 -21.97
C VAL A 487 -17.56 1.96 -22.85
N THR A 488 -18.15 0.81 -22.45
CA THR A 488 -19.11 0.11 -23.31
C THR A 488 -20.46 0.80 -23.38
N HIS A 489 -20.92 1.45 -22.31
CA HIS A 489 -22.19 2.21 -22.32
C HIS A 489 -22.16 3.30 -21.24
N PRO A 490 -22.77 4.52 -21.48
CA PRO A 490 -22.78 5.60 -20.49
C PRO A 490 -23.44 5.23 -19.15
N GLU A 491 -24.49 4.41 -19.20
CA GLU A 491 -25.28 4.01 -18.03
C GLU A 491 -24.86 2.68 -17.41
N ILE A 492 -23.75 2.08 -17.88
CA ILE A 492 -23.31 0.80 -17.35
C ILE A 492 -22.85 0.94 -15.90
N ILE A 493 -23.39 0.11 -15.03
CA ILE A 493 -23.00 0.05 -13.63
C ILE A 493 -22.46 -1.32 -13.26
N ARG A 494 -21.55 -1.32 -12.29
CA ARG A 494 -20.99 -2.56 -11.71
C ARG A 494 -20.86 -2.40 -10.21
N TYR A 495 -20.99 -3.53 -9.52
CA TYR A 495 -20.63 -3.62 -8.12
C TYR A 495 -19.17 -4.03 -8.02
N PHE A 496 -18.45 -3.40 -7.09
CA PHE A 496 -17.04 -3.69 -6.87
C PHE A 496 -16.77 -4.07 -5.42
N MET A 497 -15.78 -4.91 -5.23
CA MET A 497 -15.25 -5.34 -3.95
C MET A 497 -13.72 -5.38 -4.06
N THR A 498 -12.98 -5.15 -3.00
CA THR A 498 -11.52 -5.37 -3.03
C THR A 498 -11.22 -6.86 -3.03
N ILE A 499 -10.08 -7.26 -3.59
CA ILE A 499 -9.67 -8.67 -3.61
C ILE A 499 -9.50 -9.23 -2.19
N PRO A 500 -8.80 -8.53 -1.25
CA PRO A 500 -8.69 -8.99 0.13
C PRO A 500 -10.04 -9.14 0.84
N GLU A 501 -10.97 -8.21 0.60
CA GLU A 501 -12.31 -8.25 1.15
C GLU A 501 -13.09 -9.47 0.66
N ALA A 502 -13.10 -9.73 -0.65
CA ALA A 502 -13.76 -10.89 -1.23
C ALA A 502 -13.19 -12.19 -0.65
N CYS A 503 -11.87 -12.29 -0.54
CA CYS A 503 -11.22 -13.49 0.00
C CYS A 503 -11.52 -13.71 1.48
N ARG A 504 -11.56 -12.65 2.31
CA ARG A 504 -12.00 -12.74 3.71
C ARG A 504 -13.41 -13.31 3.83
N LEU A 505 -14.35 -12.82 3.01
CA LEU A 505 -15.72 -13.34 3.01
C LEU A 505 -15.80 -14.79 2.49
N VAL A 506 -14.94 -15.18 1.55
CA VAL A 506 -14.84 -16.58 1.10
C VAL A 506 -14.37 -17.49 2.23
N LEU A 507 -13.36 -17.08 2.99
CA LEU A 507 -12.87 -17.83 4.16
C LEU A 507 -13.95 -17.91 5.26
N GLU A 508 -14.64 -16.80 5.52
CA GLU A 508 -15.74 -16.73 6.47
C GLU A 508 -16.90 -17.66 6.07
N ALA A 509 -17.36 -17.59 4.82
CA ALA A 509 -18.38 -18.50 4.28
C ALA A 509 -17.92 -19.98 4.38
N GLY A 510 -16.63 -20.23 4.09
CA GLY A 510 -15.99 -21.54 4.26
C GLY A 510 -16.03 -22.05 5.71
N SER A 511 -15.96 -21.15 6.68
CA SER A 511 -16.00 -21.54 8.09
C SER A 511 -17.42 -21.80 8.63
N MET A 512 -18.46 -21.14 8.06
CA MET A 512 -19.83 -21.19 8.59
C MET A 512 -20.73 -22.25 7.93
N GLY A 513 -20.39 -22.69 6.70
CA GLY A 513 -21.27 -23.51 5.88
C GLY A 513 -21.37 -24.96 6.35
N ASN A 514 -22.60 -25.49 6.33
CA ASN A 514 -22.91 -26.90 6.61
C ASN A 514 -22.96 -27.78 5.35
N GLY A 515 -22.80 -27.18 4.18
CA GLY A 515 -22.79 -27.82 2.87
C GLY A 515 -24.10 -27.68 2.08
N GLY A 516 -23.96 -27.52 0.76
CA GLY A 516 -25.08 -27.37 -0.19
C GLY A 516 -25.59 -25.93 -0.36
N ASP A 517 -25.04 -24.96 0.37
CA ASP A 517 -25.48 -23.57 0.34
C ASP A 517 -24.73 -22.72 -0.69
N ILE A 518 -25.44 -21.73 -1.24
CA ILE A 518 -24.82 -20.64 -2.02
C ILE A 518 -24.81 -19.38 -1.15
N TYR A 519 -23.62 -18.88 -0.86
CA TYR A 519 -23.41 -17.65 -0.11
C TYR A 519 -23.24 -16.47 -1.06
N ILE A 520 -23.99 -15.40 -0.82
CA ILE A 520 -23.99 -14.17 -1.59
C ILE A 520 -23.42 -13.06 -0.73
N PHE A 521 -22.46 -12.32 -1.28
CA PHE A 521 -21.81 -11.22 -0.56
C PHE A 521 -22.46 -9.88 -0.89
N ALA A 522 -22.71 -9.08 0.14
CA ALA A 522 -23.21 -7.72 -0.01
C ALA A 522 -22.15 -6.84 -0.70
N MET A 523 -22.46 -6.41 -1.92
CA MET A 523 -21.52 -5.69 -2.79
C MET A 523 -21.46 -4.18 -2.54
N GLY A 524 -22.26 -3.64 -1.61
CA GLY A 524 -22.31 -2.20 -1.34
C GLY A 524 -22.99 -1.40 -2.46
N LYS A 525 -22.55 -0.15 -2.66
CA LYS A 525 -23.17 0.74 -3.65
C LYS A 525 -22.66 0.43 -5.07
N PRO A 526 -23.54 0.50 -6.09
CA PRO A 526 -23.14 0.35 -7.48
C PRO A 526 -22.34 1.58 -7.96
N VAL A 527 -21.41 1.35 -8.89
CA VAL A 527 -20.53 2.38 -9.45
C VAL A 527 -20.75 2.49 -10.96
N LYS A 528 -21.01 3.69 -11.48
CA LYS A 528 -21.02 3.94 -12.93
C LYS A 528 -19.60 3.84 -13.48
N ILE A 529 -19.44 3.05 -14.54
CA ILE A 529 -18.10 2.84 -15.13
C ILE A 529 -17.54 4.13 -15.76
N VAL A 530 -18.41 4.99 -16.27
CA VAL A 530 -18.01 6.30 -16.81
C VAL A 530 -17.45 7.22 -15.71
N ASP A 531 -18.02 7.20 -14.50
CA ASP A 531 -17.50 8.00 -13.38
C ASP A 531 -16.17 7.46 -12.87
N LEU A 532 -16.03 6.13 -12.85
CA LEU A 532 -14.75 5.47 -12.58
C LEU A 532 -13.68 5.92 -13.58
N ALA A 533 -13.99 5.93 -14.88
CA ALA A 533 -13.08 6.39 -15.93
C ALA A 533 -12.67 7.86 -15.73
N LYS A 534 -13.64 8.75 -15.47
CA LYS A 534 -13.37 10.17 -15.21
C LYS A 534 -12.43 10.35 -14.00
N ARG A 535 -12.70 9.68 -12.88
CA ARG A 535 -11.86 9.75 -11.69
C ARG A 535 -10.44 9.23 -11.96
N MET A 536 -10.28 8.14 -12.73
CA MET A 536 -8.97 7.62 -13.09
C MET A 536 -8.16 8.55 -14.00
N ILE A 537 -8.82 9.21 -14.96
CA ILE A 537 -8.20 10.23 -15.82
C ILE A 537 -7.72 11.39 -14.93
N SER A 538 -8.57 11.90 -14.05
CA SER A 538 -8.21 13.00 -13.14
C SER A 538 -7.06 12.62 -12.21
N LEU A 539 -7.06 11.42 -11.62
CA LEU A 539 -5.95 10.91 -10.79
C LEU A 539 -4.62 10.85 -11.52
N SER A 540 -4.65 10.58 -12.83
CA SER A 540 -3.44 10.52 -13.65
C SER A 540 -2.84 11.88 -13.99
N GLY A 541 -3.56 12.99 -13.71
CA GLY A 541 -3.19 14.35 -14.10
C GLY A 541 -3.26 14.62 -15.61
N ARG A 542 -3.89 13.71 -16.40
CA ARG A 542 -4.00 13.82 -17.85
C ARG A 542 -5.34 14.44 -18.23
N THR A 543 -5.33 15.68 -18.76
CA THR A 543 -6.54 16.38 -19.23
C THR A 543 -6.84 16.13 -20.72
N ASP A 544 -5.89 15.55 -21.43
CA ASP A 544 -5.94 15.28 -22.88
C ASP A 544 -6.66 13.98 -23.24
N VAL A 545 -6.91 13.10 -22.26
CA VAL A 545 -7.50 11.77 -22.46
C VAL A 545 -9.01 11.86 -22.57
N LYS A 546 -9.57 11.41 -23.71
CA LYS A 546 -11.02 11.38 -23.96
C LYS A 546 -11.62 10.03 -23.58
N ILE A 547 -12.93 10.02 -23.31
CA ILE A 547 -13.73 8.80 -23.12
C ILE A 547 -14.52 8.55 -24.41
N GLU A 548 -14.44 7.31 -24.90
CA GLU A 548 -15.20 6.85 -26.07
C GLU A 548 -16.16 5.72 -25.66
N PHE A 549 -17.38 5.75 -26.25
CA PHE A 549 -18.40 4.72 -26.02
C PHE A 549 -18.38 3.72 -27.18
N THR A 550 -18.15 2.44 -26.87
CA THR A 550 -17.96 1.37 -27.88
C THR A 550 -19.19 0.52 -28.15
N GLY A 551 -20.27 0.69 -27.40
CA GLY A 551 -21.42 -0.24 -27.39
C GLY A 551 -21.19 -1.44 -26.45
N LEU A 552 -22.28 -2.07 -26.04
CA LEU A 552 -22.25 -3.28 -25.20
C LEU A 552 -21.61 -4.45 -25.99
N ARG A 553 -20.81 -5.24 -25.30
CA ARG A 553 -20.16 -6.44 -25.86
C ARG A 553 -21.12 -7.63 -25.90
N HIS A 554 -20.72 -8.68 -26.63
CA HIS A 554 -21.44 -9.96 -26.61
C HIS A 554 -21.62 -10.47 -25.18
N GLY A 555 -22.84 -10.81 -24.80
CA GLY A 555 -23.20 -11.31 -23.50
C GLY A 555 -23.18 -10.31 -22.34
N GLU A 556 -22.88 -9.02 -22.59
CA GLU A 556 -22.75 -8.02 -21.53
C GLU A 556 -24.12 -7.46 -21.10
N LYS A 557 -24.36 -7.40 -19.76
CA LYS A 557 -25.54 -6.77 -19.15
C LYS A 557 -25.26 -5.30 -18.85
N LEU A 558 -26.29 -4.45 -18.97
CA LEU A 558 -26.21 -3.07 -18.51
C LEU A 558 -26.10 -3.00 -16.98
N TYR A 559 -26.86 -3.86 -16.28
CA TYR A 559 -26.89 -4.02 -14.82
C TYR A 559 -26.67 -5.48 -14.47
N GLU A 560 -25.79 -5.75 -13.51
CA GLU A 560 -25.57 -7.10 -12.99
C GLU A 560 -26.48 -7.36 -11.78
N GLU A 561 -26.96 -8.59 -11.64
CA GLU A 561 -27.85 -9.04 -10.60
C GLU A 561 -27.14 -10.00 -9.65
N LEU A 562 -27.29 -9.82 -8.35
CA LEU A 562 -26.72 -10.74 -7.35
C LEU A 562 -27.68 -11.90 -7.05
N LEU A 563 -28.96 -11.71 -7.31
CA LEU A 563 -30.06 -12.63 -7.03
C LEU A 563 -31.02 -12.68 -8.22
N ASN A 564 -31.56 -13.88 -8.49
CA ASN A 564 -32.72 -14.02 -9.36
C ASN A 564 -33.99 -13.57 -8.61
N VAL A 565 -34.98 -13.04 -9.31
CA VAL A 565 -36.30 -12.64 -8.75
C VAL A 565 -36.97 -13.78 -7.97
N LYS A 566 -36.68 -15.05 -8.33
CA LYS A 566 -37.23 -16.25 -7.68
C LYS A 566 -36.34 -16.78 -6.53
N GLU A 567 -35.14 -16.24 -6.34
CA GLU A 567 -34.25 -16.64 -5.24
C GLU A 567 -34.58 -15.83 -3.98
N LEU A 568 -34.93 -16.51 -2.92
CA LEU A 568 -35.11 -15.92 -1.59
C LEU A 568 -33.77 -15.99 -0.86
N THR A 569 -33.50 -14.99 -0.01
CA THR A 569 -32.31 -15.01 0.83
C THR A 569 -32.66 -15.26 2.30
N LYS A 570 -31.76 -15.96 2.97
CA LYS A 570 -31.76 -16.11 4.43
C LYS A 570 -30.54 -15.38 4.99
N PRO A 571 -30.69 -14.64 6.08
CA PRO A 571 -29.55 -14.01 6.75
C PRO A 571 -28.64 -15.06 7.36
N THR A 572 -27.37 -14.71 7.50
CA THR A 572 -26.40 -15.45 8.35
C THR A 572 -26.08 -14.62 9.58
N TYR A 573 -25.22 -15.12 10.47
CA TYR A 573 -24.72 -14.28 11.58
C TYR A 573 -23.81 -13.14 11.11
N HIS A 574 -23.32 -13.18 9.88
CA HIS A 574 -22.47 -12.14 9.29
C HIS A 574 -23.30 -11.24 8.36
N GLU A 575 -23.38 -9.95 8.67
CA GLU A 575 -24.22 -8.97 7.97
C GLU A 575 -23.97 -8.87 6.45
N LYS A 576 -22.76 -9.12 6.02
CA LYS A 576 -22.36 -9.02 4.60
C LYS A 576 -22.53 -10.35 3.85
N ILE A 577 -23.00 -11.41 4.50
CA ILE A 577 -23.16 -12.75 3.90
C ILE A 577 -24.60 -13.22 4.05
N MET A 578 -25.24 -13.54 2.94
CA MET A 578 -26.58 -14.11 2.87
C MET A 578 -26.53 -15.49 2.21
N ILE A 579 -27.50 -16.35 2.50
CA ILE A 579 -27.66 -17.64 1.86
C ILE A 579 -28.78 -17.53 0.81
N ALA A 580 -28.51 -17.92 -0.44
CA ALA A 580 -29.53 -18.01 -1.47
C ALA A 580 -30.30 -19.34 -1.36
N THR A 581 -31.63 -19.24 -1.37
CA THR A 581 -32.48 -20.42 -1.58
C THR A 581 -32.70 -20.58 -3.07
N VAL A 582 -32.13 -21.62 -3.65
CA VAL A 582 -32.17 -21.88 -5.09
C VAL A 582 -33.00 -23.13 -5.39
N ARG A 583 -33.40 -23.27 -6.67
CA ARG A 583 -34.09 -24.46 -7.15
C ARG A 583 -33.26 -25.72 -6.92
N GLU A 584 -33.90 -26.77 -6.46
CA GLU A 584 -33.29 -28.08 -6.27
C GLU A 584 -33.29 -28.91 -7.57
N TYR A 585 -32.23 -29.65 -7.78
CA TYR A 585 -32.05 -30.52 -8.94
C TYR A 585 -31.75 -31.93 -8.49
N ASP A 586 -32.26 -32.91 -9.25
CA ASP A 586 -31.88 -34.31 -9.07
C ASP A 586 -30.45 -34.55 -9.57
N TYR A 587 -29.63 -35.20 -8.75
CA TYR A 587 -28.22 -35.39 -9.08
C TYR A 587 -28.00 -36.31 -10.28
N ASP A 588 -28.74 -37.39 -10.38
CA ASP A 588 -28.49 -38.40 -11.44
C ASP A 588 -28.90 -37.84 -12.81
N GLU A 589 -30.00 -37.07 -12.86
CA GLU A 589 -30.41 -36.33 -14.07
C GLU A 589 -29.36 -35.25 -14.44
N VAL A 590 -28.88 -34.45 -13.48
CA VAL A 590 -27.87 -33.44 -13.71
C VAL A 590 -26.57 -34.04 -14.21
N LYS A 591 -26.13 -35.14 -13.59
CA LYS A 591 -24.90 -35.84 -13.97
C LYS A 591 -24.93 -36.31 -15.40
N GLU A 592 -26.06 -36.91 -15.84
CA GLU A 592 -26.23 -37.36 -17.21
C GLU A 592 -26.22 -36.22 -18.22
N ARG A 593 -26.97 -35.15 -17.95
CA ARG A 593 -27.02 -33.96 -18.83
C ARG A 593 -25.66 -33.28 -18.94
N ILE A 594 -24.92 -33.13 -17.82
CA ILE A 594 -23.58 -32.55 -17.82
C ILE A 594 -22.60 -33.46 -18.57
N GLN A 595 -22.72 -34.82 -18.46
CA GLN A 595 -21.87 -35.70 -19.23
C GLN A 595 -22.11 -35.51 -20.74
N LYS A 596 -23.36 -35.45 -21.18
CA LYS A 596 -23.72 -35.16 -22.58
C LYS A 596 -23.16 -33.81 -23.05
N LEU A 597 -23.24 -32.78 -22.20
CA LEU A 597 -22.68 -31.48 -22.53
C LEU A 597 -21.15 -31.55 -22.69
N ILE A 598 -20.46 -32.26 -21.80
CA ILE A 598 -19.00 -32.45 -21.88
C ILE A 598 -18.64 -33.18 -23.17
N ASP A 599 -19.36 -34.24 -23.51
CA ASP A 599 -19.13 -35.01 -24.73
C ASP A 599 -19.34 -34.15 -26.00
N VAL A 600 -20.42 -33.35 -26.01
CA VAL A 600 -20.70 -32.39 -27.09
C VAL A 600 -19.63 -31.31 -27.19
N SER A 601 -19.01 -30.92 -26.09
CA SER A 601 -17.96 -29.86 -26.10
C SER A 601 -16.75 -30.27 -26.97
N TYR A 602 -16.45 -31.54 -27.09
CA TYR A 602 -15.36 -32.05 -27.93
C TYR A 602 -15.69 -32.09 -29.42
N THR A 603 -16.94 -31.79 -29.80
CA THR A 603 -17.29 -31.60 -31.21
C THR A 603 -16.89 -30.24 -31.76
N TYR A 604 -16.59 -29.27 -30.87
CA TYR A 604 -16.31 -27.86 -31.17
C TYR A 604 -17.43 -27.14 -31.96
N ASP A 605 -18.63 -27.73 -32.04
CA ASP A 605 -19.81 -27.08 -32.62
C ASP A 605 -20.47 -26.18 -31.57
N GLN A 606 -20.16 -24.89 -31.64
CA GLN A 606 -20.61 -23.92 -30.66
C GLN A 606 -22.13 -23.87 -30.51
N MET A 607 -22.89 -23.99 -31.61
CA MET A 607 -24.35 -23.95 -31.56
C MET A 607 -24.93 -25.16 -30.81
N LYS A 608 -24.39 -26.36 -31.03
CA LYS A 608 -24.81 -27.58 -30.30
C LYS A 608 -24.43 -27.48 -28.83
N ILE A 609 -23.24 -26.96 -28.51
CA ILE A 609 -22.80 -26.81 -27.12
C ILE A 609 -23.74 -25.87 -26.39
N VAL A 610 -24.02 -24.67 -26.96
CA VAL A 610 -24.91 -23.67 -26.32
C VAL A 610 -26.35 -24.20 -26.22
N ALA A 611 -26.86 -24.94 -27.21
CA ALA A 611 -28.15 -25.58 -27.11
C ALA A 611 -28.23 -26.56 -25.90
N ALA A 612 -27.18 -27.38 -25.71
CA ALA A 612 -27.10 -28.27 -24.55
C ALA A 612 -26.95 -27.51 -23.22
N MET A 613 -26.26 -26.36 -23.21
CA MET A 613 -26.20 -25.50 -22.04
C MET A 613 -27.57 -24.91 -21.66
N LYS A 614 -28.36 -24.45 -22.65
CA LYS A 614 -29.73 -23.94 -22.44
C LYS A 614 -30.71 -25.01 -21.97
N ASP A 615 -30.48 -26.28 -22.35
CA ASP A 615 -31.26 -27.41 -21.83
C ASP A 615 -31.04 -27.66 -20.34
N ILE A 616 -29.80 -27.45 -19.84
CA ILE A 616 -29.47 -27.57 -18.41
C ILE A 616 -29.90 -26.34 -17.63
N VAL A 617 -29.76 -25.14 -18.24
CA VAL A 617 -30.04 -23.85 -17.63
C VAL A 617 -31.10 -23.10 -18.46
N PRO A 618 -32.38 -23.39 -18.26
CA PRO A 618 -33.47 -22.79 -19.05
C PRO A 618 -33.55 -21.25 -18.93
N GLU A 619 -33.05 -20.68 -17.82
CA GLU A 619 -32.96 -19.25 -17.60
C GLU A 619 -31.81 -18.54 -18.38
N PHE A 620 -31.00 -19.31 -19.14
CA PHE A 620 -29.96 -18.72 -19.98
C PHE A 620 -30.57 -18.12 -21.25
N VAL A 621 -30.62 -16.78 -21.29
CA VAL A 621 -31.06 -15.97 -22.45
C VAL A 621 -29.85 -15.19 -22.97
N SER A 622 -29.40 -15.51 -24.17
CA SER A 622 -28.23 -14.86 -24.77
C SER A 622 -28.53 -13.39 -25.08
N LYS A 623 -27.52 -12.51 -24.97
CA LYS A 623 -27.65 -11.09 -25.32
C LYS A 623 -26.48 -10.63 -26.18
N ASN A 624 -26.81 -9.91 -27.26
CA ASN A 624 -25.81 -9.40 -28.21
C ASN A 624 -24.89 -10.50 -28.76
N SER A 625 -25.42 -11.72 -28.97
CA SER A 625 -24.63 -12.88 -29.39
C SER A 625 -25.37 -13.64 -30.50
N CYS A 626 -24.62 -14.35 -31.35
CA CYS A 626 -25.21 -15.22 -32.37
C CYS A 626 -26.06 -16.36 -31.77
N PHE A 627 -25.92 -16.63 -30.49
CA PHE A 627 -26.65 -17.67 -29.76
C PHE A 627 -28.08 -17.24 -29.37
N GLU A 628 -28.49 -15.99 -29.63
CA GLU A 628 -29.89 -15.54 -29.49
C GLU A 628 -30.85 -16.38 -30.38
N ALA A 629 -30.33 -16.91 -31.49
CA ALA A 629 -31.11 -17.81 -32.38
C ALA A 629 -31.59 -19.10 -31.69
N LEU A 630 -30.96 -19.45 -30.55
CA LEU A 630 -31.30 -20.63 -29.75
C LEU A 630 -32.23 -20.29 -28.57
N ASP A 631 -32.58 -19.05 -28.37
CA ASP A 631 -33.49 -18.63 -27.29
C ASP A 631 -34.90 -19.09 -27.63
N LYS A 632 -35.61 -19.68 -26.63
CA LYS A 632 -37.01 -20.00 -26.79
C LYS A 632 -37.78 -18.70 -26.94
N LYS A 633 -38.45 -18.52 -28.06
CA LYS A 633 -39.41 -17.44 -28.23
C LYS A 633 -40.60 -17.76 -27.33
N ASP A 634 -40.83 -16.93 -26.31
CA ASP A 634 -42.07 -16.98 -25.52
C ASP A 634 -43.30 -16.67 -26.38
#